data_cecefb5f3e85fff24c35183622229135
#
_entry.id   cecefb5f3e85fff24c35183622229135
#
_cell.length_a   1.000
_cell.length_b   1.000
_cell.length_c   1.000
_cell.angle_alpha   90.00
_cell.angle_beta   90.00
_cell.angle_gamma   90.00
#
_symmetry.space_group_name_H-M   'P 1'
#
loop_
_entity.id
_entity.type
_entity.pdbx_description
1 polymer ?
#
loop_
_entity_poly.entity_id
_entity_poly.type
_entity_poly.pdbx_seq_one_letter_code
_entity_poly.pdbx_strand_id
1 'polypeptide(L)'
;MSRLRLPARARPKAAAPRADGWPRAAFDDGFRVDSRLVGGFELAPLSLELMAETERDAALEGLAAFEDAIARPYLLLSVPADRPPHEHLSILEERLDGRRAAAGFSAYAALYRELCAAATRPLRRTYLLLDGASGPELGRVIATIARVAEERGLVVREVSPNEIAGIWGDVARAGVPHRIGVHTGEGDGLLTALALSRRWPAEVAPGWLAGLFAVPGIAAVAMRVRPLARAEAMGFLTTRLRQVRAAERIAAERGELADVERERLGATATDARRAVHAGSGRISFVDTVLLLEAPDRATLAERTEALRLEARSLGVDLETASFRIADAWTAILPGPAPRPIAERNLDSASLAASLLNVASDLYEPAGHLYGRARTSGAPIVLDRFAHASHNAIVLGQTGTGKTMFSGAEMHRCFLRGVRILAVDPLGDYRRLASALGGTYVELGAGDGLNPFALVGTTTERSLSAKLAMLDRLLAAMAGGLSRDERPALDRALRASYTAAGILPDPATHGRRPPTLADVVERLAAEPEGGPLARRLERWATGSLAGLFAASVPLPADRRVLVVGLAAIGDPEVRDVAQLAALSVLWDLVRADLSPKLVVVDEAWKVMRQSSGADFIEELARSARHYHAALQLATQDIVEFLRSPFGEAIVKQCDLRVLLGQTPEGADALVRFFDLTQPERRALVHARPGEGLLFVGRSHTAFEAVVSRREYAMLTTRPADLVAQSQLKCEPPDSS
;
A
#
# COMPACT_ATOMS: atom_id res chain seq x y z
N MET A 1 27.93 7.71 17.73
CA MET A 1 28.48 8.12 16.42
C MET A 1 29.42 7.02 15.93
N SER A 2 28.90 6.01 15.30
CA SER A 2 29.67 4.94 14.66
C SER A 2 29.17 4.87 13.22
N ARG A 3 30.03 5.28 12.27
CA ARG A 3 29.74 5.21 10.84
C ARG A 3 29.79 3.73 10.42
N LEU A 4 28.63 3.13 10.14
CA LEU A 4 28.54 1.86 9.44
C LEU A 4 29.23 2.00 8.08
N ARG A 5 30.38 1.35 7.93
CA ARG A 5 31.01 1.13 6.63
C ARG A 5 30.20 0.05 5.93
N LEU A 6 29.40 0.46 4.94
CA LEU A 6 28.92 -0.49 3.94
C LEU A 6 30.13 -1.18 3.31
N PRO A 7 30.08 -2.52 3.07
CA PRO A 7 31.16 -3.19 2.36
C PRO A 7 31.34 -2.51 1.02
N ALA A 8 32.57 -2.11 0.72
CA ALA A 8 32.94 -1.50 -0.54
C ALA A 8 32.58 -2.48 -1.67
N ARG A 9 31.44 -2.25 -2.34
CA ARG A 9 31.16 -2.92 -3.62
C ARG A 9 32.33 -2.59 -4.52
N ALA A 10 32.97 -3.62 -5.05
CA ALA A 10 34.11 -3.52 -5.91
C ALA A 10 33.82 -2.47 -7.00
N ARG A 11 34.72 -1.46 -7.13
CA ARG A 11 34.71 -0.54 -8.26
C ARG A 11 34.57 -1.39 -9.54
N PRO A 12 33.65 -1.07 -10.45
CA PRO A 12 33.59 -1.81 -11.71
C PRO A 12 34.98 -1.71 -12.35
N LYS A 13 35.67 -2.85 -12.48
CA LYS A 13 36.91 -2.93 -13.28
C LYS A 13 36.53 -2.43 -14.66
N ALA A 14 37.33 -1.52 -15.21
CA ALA A 14 37.19 -1.05 -16.56
C ALA A 14 36.91 -2.24 -17.48
N ALA A 15 35.78 -2.20 -18.17
CA ALA A 15 35.36 -3.29 -19.03
C ALA A 15 36.46 -3.59 -20.04
N ALA A 16 36.74 -4.87 -20.30
CA ALA A 16 37.69 -5.33 -21.31
C ALA A 16 37.38 -4.66 -22.67
N PRO A 17 38.41 -4.40 -23.50
CA PRO A 17 38.22 -3.75 -24.79
C PRO A 17 37.23 -4.57 -25.64
N ARG A 18 36.09 -3.98 -25.92
CA ARG A 18 35.00 -4.55 -26.72
C ARG A 18 35.13 -4.09 -28.16
N ALA A 19 34.51 -4.82 -29.09
CA ALA A 19 34.58 -4.56 -30.54
C ALA A 19 34.24 -3.08 -30.84
N ASP A 20 34.93 -2.49 -31.81
CA ASP A 20 34.74 -1.12 -32.26
C ASP A 20 33.26 -0.81 -32.55
N GLY A 21 32.72 0.26 -31.94
CA GLY A 21 31.34 0.72 -32.12
C GLY A 21 30.40 0.56 -30.93
N TRP A 22 30.86 0.02 -29.79
CA TRP A 22 30.04 -0.06 -28.57
C TRP A 22 30.14 1.17 -27.67
N PRO A 23 29.04 1.60 -27.00
CA PRO A 23 29.07 2.70 -26.07
C PRO A 23 30.08 2.47 -24.94
N ARG A 24 30.81 3.51 -24.54
CA ARG A 24 31.79 3.45 -23.46
C ARG A 24 31.26 4.13 -22.22
N ALA A 25 31.20 3.40 -21.12
CA ALA A 25 30.86 3.93 -19.82
C ALA A 25 32.14 4.37 -19.06
N ALA A 26 32.08 5.53 -18.43
CA ALA A 26 33.11 6.04 -17.52
C ALA A 26 32.44 6.60 -16.26
N PHE A 27 33.17 6.58 -15.17
CA PHE A 27 32.69 7.07 -13.87
C PHE A 27 33.78 7.98 -13.27
N ASP A 28 33.61 9.29 -13.46
CA ASP A 28 34.46 10.32 -12.89
C ASP A 28 33.64 11.22 -11.95
N ASP A 29 33.20 12.38 -12.44
CA ASP A 29 32.33 13.33 -11.71
C ASP A 29 30.83 13.00 -11.85
N GLY A 30 30.50 11.80 -12.38
CA GLY A 30 29.17 11.30 -12.65
C GLY A 30 29.26 10.10 -13.60
N PHE A 31 28.14 9.45 -13.88
CA PHE A 31 28.11 8.36 -14.83
C PHE A 31 28.05 8.91 -16.27
N ARG A 32 29.05 8.57 -17.09
CA ARG A 32 29.16 9.04 -18.48
C ARG A 32 29.08 7.85 -19.44
N VAL A 33 28.42 8.09 -20.57
CA VAL A 33 28.40 7.19 -21.71
C VAL A 33 28.76 7.99 -22.96
N ASP A 34 29.82 7.58 -23.68
CA ASP A 34 30.35 8.29 -24.86
C ASP A 34 30.51 9.82 -24.62
N SER A 35 31.15 10.19 -23.51
CA SER A 35 31.37 11.55 -23.04
C SER A 35 30.13 12.34 -22.57
N ARG A 36 28.92 11.80 -22.65
CA ARG A 36 27.70 12.45 -22.13
C ARG A 36 27.40 11.97 -20.71
N LEU A 37 27.01 12.90 -19.83
CA LEU A 37 26.54 12.57 -18.49
C LEU A 37 25.12 11.97 -18.57
N VAL A 38 24.85 10.97 -17.75
CA VAL A 38 23.54 10.35 -17.62
C VAL A 38 22.99 10.61 -16.20
N GLY A 39 21.74 11.01 -16.14
CA GLY A 39 21.01 11.22 -14.89
C GLY A 39 19.52 11.00 -15.10
N GLY A 40 18.74 10.99 -14.03
CA GLY A 40 17.29 10.82 -14.15
C GLY A 40 16.63 10.35 -12.87
N PHE A 41 15.51 9.67 -13.02
CA PHE A 41 14.62 9.31 -11.93
C PHE A 41 14.25 7.83 -11.97
N GLU A 42 14.01 7.25 -10.81
CA GLU A 42 13.16 6.09 -10.65
C GLU A 42 11.71 6.56 -10.54
N LEU A 43 10.84 5.99 -11.35
CA LEU A 43 9.40 6.26 -11.33
C LEU A 43 8.71 5.28 -10.38
N ALA A 44 7.92 5.80 -9.45
CA ALA A 44 7.10 4.93 -8.63
C ALA A 44 6.10 4.14 -9.49
N PRO A 45 5.83 2.88 -9.15
CA PRO A 45 4.86 2.08 -9.87
C PRO A 45 3.44 2.67 -9.72
N LEU A 46 2.67 2.65 -10.81
CA LEU A 46 1.29 3.09 -10.86
C LEU A 46 0.37 1.90 -11.09
N SER A 47 -0.60 1.71 -10.21
CA SER A 47 -1.59 0.63 -10.31
C SER A 47 -2.80 1.04 -11.16
N LEU A 48 -2.57 1.45 -12.42
CA LEU A 48 -3.60 1.98 -13.32
C LEU A 48 -4.78 1.02 -13.55
N GLU A 49 -4.51 -0.29 -13.54
CA GLU A 49 -5.54 -1.33 -13.72
C GLU A 49 -6.55 -1.38 -12.57
N LEU A 50 -6.19 -0.83 -11.43
CA LEU A 50 -6.94 -0.95 -10.17
C LEU A 50 -7.41 0.42 -9.63
N MET A 51 -7.17 1.51 -10.37
CA MET A 51 -7.71 2.83 -10.05
C MET A 51 -9.16 2.94 -10.51
N ALA A 52 -9.97 3.68 -9.77
CA ALA A 52 -11.28 4.13 -10.24
C ALA A 52 -11.14 4.91 -11.55
N GLU A 53 -12.17 4.87 -12.42
CA GLU A 53 -12.08 5.47 -13.75
C GLU A 53 -11.67 6.94 -13.71
N THR A 54 -12.28 7.73 -12.82
CA THR A 54 -11.96 9.15 -12.63
C THR A 54 -10.53 9.40 -12.11
N GLU A 55 -10.04 8.55 -11.20
CA GLU A 55 -8.66 8.63 -10.68
C GLU A 55 -7.65 8.22 -11.74
N ARG A 56 -7.97 7.18 -12.50
CA ARG A 56 -7.15 6.70 -13.62
C ARG A 56 -7.00 7.76 -14.70
N ASP A 57 -8.10 8.42 -15.07
CA ASP A 57 -8.10 9.49 -16.06
C ASP A 57 -7.27 10.68 -15.58
N ALA A 58 -7.42 11.09 -14.32
CA ALA A 58 -6.59 12.14 -13.72
C ALA A 58 -5.09 11.76 -13.67
N ALA A 59 -4.76 10.50 -13.36
CA ALA A 59 -3.39 10.01 -13.37
C ALA A 59 -2.81 10.02 -14.79
N LEU A 60 -3.58 9.64 -15.80
CA LEU A 60 -3.16 9.66 -17.20
C LEU A 60 -2.97 11.09 -17.73
N GLU A 61 -3.86 12.01 -17.37
CA GLU A 61 -3.69 13.43 -17.69
C GLU A 61 -2.42 14.00 -17.01
N GLY A 62 -2.18 13.64 -15.76
CA GLY A 62 -0.96 13.98 -15.03
C GLY A 62 0.30 13.46 -15.71
N LEU A 63 0.29 12.19 -16.14
CA LEU A 63 1.38 11.55 -16.89
C LEU A 63 1.59 12.20 -18.26
N ALA A 64 0.53 12.46 -19.02
CA ALA A 64 0.62 13.12 -20.32
C ALA A 64 1.22 14.53 -20.19
N ALA A 65 0.80 15.28 -19.18
CA ALA A 65 1.37 16.61 -18.91
C ALA A 65 2.83 16.55 -18.43
N PHE A 66 3.21 15.51 -17.70
CA PHE A 66 4.60 15.25 -17.31
C PHE A 66 5.46 14.93 -18.54
N GLU A 67 5.00 14.06 -19.43
CA GLU A 67 5.68 13.75 -20.70
C GLU A 67 5.83 15.00 -21.57
N ASP A 68 4.80 15.85 -21.63
CA ASP A 68 4.85 17.13 -22.39
C ASP A 68 5.91 18.09 -21.86
N ALA A 69 6.23 18.03 -20.58
CA ALA A 69 7.28 18.87 -19.98
C ALA A 69 8.70 18.43 -20.38
N ILE A 70 8.87 17.17 -20.79
CA ILE A 70 10.18 16.63 -21.20
C ILE A 70 10.44 16.98 -22.67
N ALA A 71 11.15 18.07 -22.91
CA ALA A 71 11.38 18.62 -24.25
C ALA A 71 12.62 18.04 -24.97
N ARG A 72 13.16 16.92 -24.51
CA ARG A 72 14.40 16.31 -25.05
C ARG A 72 14.28 14.79 -25.08
N PRO A 73 15.12 14.09 -25.87
CA PRO A 73 15.14 12.64 -25.88
C PRO A 73 15.44 12.05 -24.50
N TYR A 74 14.78 10.94 -24.16
CA TYR A 74 14.98 10.21 -22.93
C TYR A 74 14.75 8.71 -23.15
N LEU A 75 15.17 7.93 -22.15
CA LEU A 75 14.98 6.49 -22.07
C LEU A 75 14.08 6.17 -20.87
N LEU A 76 12.97 5.49 -21.12
CA LEU A 76 12.27 4.72 -20.09
C LEU A 76 12.82 3.31 -20.10
N LEU A 77 13.39 2.88 -18.97
CA LEU A 77 14.00 1.58 -18.82
C LEU A 77 13.36 0.83 -17.66
N SER A 78 12.71 -0.28 -17.95
CA SER A 78 12.16 -1.17 -16.94
C SER A 78 13.03 -2.44 -16.86
N VAL A 79 13.60 -2.68 -15.69
CA VAL A 79 14.44 -3.85 -15.40
C VAL A 79 13.89 -4.64 -14.24
N PRO A 80 14.07 -5.97 -14.20
CA PRO A 80 13.78 -6.76 -13.02
C PRO A 80 14.59 -6.20 -11.84
N ALA A 81 13.95 -6.07 -10.71
CA ALA A 81 14.63 -5.79 -9.46
C ALA A 81 14.63 -7.07 -8.64
N ASP A 82 15.79 -7.43 -8.14
CA ASP A 82 15.83 -8.43 -7.10
C ASP A 82 15.01 -7.91 -5.93
N ARG A 83 14.12 -8.76 -5.41
CA ARG A 83 13.60 -8.62 -4.06
C ARG A 83 14.50 -9.47 -3.16
N PRO A 84 15.66 -8.95 -2.77
CA PRO A 84 16.49 -9.75 -1.90
C PRO A 84 15.72 -9.91 -0.58
N PRO A 85 15.29 -11.14 -0.22
CA PRO A 85 14.56 -11.35 1.03
C PRO A 85 15.34 -10.81 2.23
N HIS A 86 16.66 -10.68 2.11
CA HIS A 86 17.51 -10.18 3.17
C HIS A 86 17.33 -8.67 3.45
N GLU A 87 16.97 -7.83 2.48
CA GLU A 87 16.79 -6.39 2.71
C GLU A 87 15.66 -6.13 3.73
N HIS A 88 14.47 -6.64 3.44
CA HIS A 88 13.34 -6.51 4.35
C HIS A 88 13.59 -7.23 5.69
N LEU A 89 14.15 -8.46 5.64
CA LEU A 89 14.36 -9.25 6.84
C LEU A 89 15.45 -8.67 7.74
N SER A 90 16.52 -8.07 7.20
CA SER A 90 17.55 -7.41 8.01
C SER A 90 17.01 -6.16 8.72
N ILE A 91 16.22 -5.33 8.01
CA ILE A 91 15.57 -4.16 8.62
C ILE A 91 14.64 -4.59 9.77
N LEU A 92 13.91 -5.69 9.59
CA LEU A 92 13.02 -6.20 10.62
C LEU A 92 13.80 -6.82 11.78
N GLU A 93 14.88 -7.56 11.50
CA GLU A 93 15.73 -8.20 12.49
C GLU A 93 16.41 -7.19 13.42
N GLU A 94 16.85 -6.05 12.89
CA GLU A 94 17.41 -4.95 13.69
C GLU A 94 16.42 -4.35 14.70
N ARG A 95 15.12 -4.50 14.46
CA ARG A 95 14.04 -3.98 15.31
C ARG A 95 13.49 -4.99 16.31
N LEU A 96 13.95 -6.24 16.25
CA LEU A 96 13.47 -7.29 17.14
C LEU A 96 13.89 -7.03 18.60
N ASP A 97 12.92 -7.17 19.48
CA ASP A 97 13.13 -7.04 20.92
C ASP A 97 12.61 -8.28 21.67
N GLY A 98 13.54 -8.98 22.28
CA GLY A 98 13.28 -10.12 23.14
C GLY A 98 13.05 -11.47 22.43
N ARG A 99 13.16 -12.56 23.24
CA ARG A 99 13.11 -13.96 22.75
C ARG A 99 11.82 -14.31 22.01
N ARG A 100 10.66 -13.74 22.42
CA ARG A 100 9.37 -14.05 21.80
C ARG A 100 9.23 -13.45 20.40
N ALA A 101 9.78 -12.24 20.20
CA ALA A 101 9.85 -11.64 18.87
C ALA A 101 10.77 -12.47 17.96
N ALA A 102 11.96 -12.89 18.43
CA ALA A 102 12.86 -13.74 17.68
C ALA A 102 12.22 -15.07 17.24
N ALA A 103 11.45 -15.73 18.12
CA ALA A 103 10.72 -16.95 17.78
C ALA A 103 9.61 -16.74 16.74
N GLY A 104 8.92 -15.58 16.78
CA GLY A 104 7.94 -15.18 15.78
C GLY A 104 8.58 -14.86 14.43
N PHE A 105 9.71 -14.17 14.46
CA PHE A 105 10.46 -13.75 13.29
C PHE A 105 10.92 -14.92 12.41
N SER A 106 11.38 -16.02 13.00
CA SER A 106 11.81 -17.21 12.23
C SER A 106 10.69 -17.74 11.33
N ALA A 107 9.47 -17.87 11.84
CA ALA A 107 8.32 -18.32 11.06
C ALA A 107 7.88 -17.29 10.01
N TYR A 108 7.94 -16.01 10.35
CA TYR A 108 7.70 -14.91 9.43
C TYR A 108 8.72 -14.89 8.28
N ALA A 109 10.01 -15.00 8.59
CA ALA A 109 11.08 -15.00 7.60
C ALA A 109 11.00 -16.20 6.65
N ALA A 110 10.60 -17.38 7.16
CA ALA A 110 10.37 -18.55 6.31
C ALA A 110 9.23 -18.31 5.33
N LEU A 111 8.08 -17.83 5.80
CA LEU A 111 6.93 -17.47 4.95
C LEU A 111 7.32 -16.41 3.90
N TYR A 112 8.01 -15.36 4.31
CA TYR A 112 8.40 -14.29 3.39
C TYR A 112 9.34 -14.78 2.29
N ARG A 113 10.34 -15.63 2.62
CA ARG A 113 11.22 -16.24 1.60
C ARG A 113 10.46 -17.14 0.65
N GLU A 114 9.49 -17.92 1.16
CA GLU A 114 8.62 -18.77 0.33
C GLU A 114 7.83 -17.92 -0.67
N LEU A 115 7.22 -16.82 -0.22
CA LEU A 115 6.47 -15.91 -1.08
C LEU A 115 7.35 -15.23 -2.13
N CYS A 116 8.55 -14.80 -1.78
CA CYS A 116 9.50 -14.24 -2.73
C CYS A 116 9.90 -15.26 -3.81
N ALA A 117 10.10 -16.53 -3.41
CA ALA A 117 10.43 -17.60 -4.35
C ALA A 117 9.25 -18.02 -5.24
N ALA A 118 8.02 -17.94 -4.73
CA ALA A 118 6.81 -18.29 -5.45
C ALA A 118 6.28 -17.16 -6.36
N ALA A 119 6.82 -15.94 -6.28
CA ALA A 119 6.41 -14.82 -7.10
C ALA A 119 6.65 -15.14 -8.60
N THR A 120 5.59 -15.11 -9.38
CA THR A 120 5.63 -15.45 -10.82
C THR A 120 6.14 -14.29 -11.66
N ARG A 121 6.03 -13.07 -11.17
CA ARG A 121 6.53 -11.85 -11.83
C ARG A 121 7.63 -11.23 -10.98
N PRO A 122 8.81 -10.95 -11.55
CA PRO A 122 9.82 -10.19 -10.84
C PRO A 122 9.31 -8.78 -10.55
N LEU A 123 9.69 -8.22 -9.42
CA LEU A 123 9.55 -6.78 -9.21
C LEU A 123 10.29 -6.08 -10.34
N ARG A 124 9.71 -5.01 -10.88
CA ARG A 124 10.39 -4.21 -11.90
C ARG A 124 10.56 -2.78 -11.38
N ARG A 125 11.73 -2.23 -11.61
CA ARG A 125 11.99 -0.81 -11.42
C ARG A 125 11.98 -0.14 -12.77
N THR A 126 11.32 0.99 -12.86
CA THR A 126 11.27 1.79 -14.09
C THR A 126 12.01 3.10 -13.88
N TYR A 127 12.94 3.36 -14.75
CA TYR A 127 13.78 4.54 -14.72
C TYR A 127 13.49 5.43 -15.93
N LEU A 128 13.41 6.73 -15.70
CA LEU A 128 13.46 7.77 -16.73
C LEU A 128 14.87 8.33 -16.74
N LEU A 129 15.61 8.09 -17.80
CA LEU A 129 17.02 8.46 -17.91
C LEU A 129 17.23 9.44 -19.06
N LEU A 130 18.03 10.48 -18.78
CA LEU A 130 18.37 11.56 -19.69
C LEU A 130 19.89 11.64 -19.83
N ASP A 131 20.35 12.17 -20.95
CA ASP A 131 21.75 12.46 -21.17
C ASP A 131 21.99 13.97 -21.39
N GLY A 132 23.14 14.48 -20.96
CA GLY A 132 23.51 15.89 -21.07
C GLY A 132 24.98 16.10 -21.36
N ALA A 133 25.33 17.22 -22.00
CA ALA A 133 26.72 17.57 -22.32
C ALA A 133 27.51 17.98 -21.07
N SER A 134 26.85 18.58 -20.07
CA SER A 134 27.47 19.02 -18.84
C SER A 134 26.60 18.79 -17.61
N GLY A 135 27.22 18.70 -16.43
CA GLY A 135 26.54 18.55 -15.15
C GLY A 135 25.53 19.66 -14.85
N PRO A 136 25.89 20.94 -14.99
CA PRO A 136 24.96 22.07 -14.75
C PRO A 136 23.75 22.09 -15.70
N GLU A 137 23.91 21.65 -16.94
CA GLU A 137 22.81 21.53 -17.89
C GLU A 137 21.86 20.43 -17.44
N LEU A 138 22.39 19.22 -17.23
CA LEU A 138 21.61 18.04 -16.83
C LEU A 138 20.91 18.28 -15.49
N GLY A 139 21.58 18.84 -14.50
CA GLY A 139 21.01 19.15 -13.20
C GLY A 139 19.82 20.12 -13.27
N ARG A 140 19.89 21.16 -14.11
CA ARG A 140 18.75 22.07 -14.32
C ARG A 140 17.55 21.38 -14.95
N VAL A 141 17.79 20.47 -15.91
CA VAL A 141 16.74 19.69 -16.55
C VAL A 141 16.09 18.74 -15.52
N ILE A 142 16.89 18.01 -14.75
CA ILE A 142 16.41 17.11 -13.68
C ILE A 142 15.58 17.90 -12.67
N ALA A 143 16.07 19.03 -12.16
CA ALA A 143 15.31 19.85 -11.21
C ALA A 143 13.97 20.35 -11.77
N THR A 144 13.92 20.70 -13.05
CA THR A 144 12.69 21.14 -13.72
C THR A 144 11.69 19.99 -13.83
N ILE A 145 12.15 18.82 -14.24
CA ILE A 145 11.29 17.61 -14.37
C ILE A 145 10.79 17.16 -13.01
N ALA A 146 11.62 17.16 -11.96
CA ALA A 146 11.22 16.83 -10.59
C ALA A 146 10.07 17.71 -10.09
N ARG A 147 10.18 19.03 -10.30
CA ARG A 147 9.14 19.99 -9.94
C ARG A 147 7.82 19.71 -10.68
N VAL A 148 7.88 19.47 -11.99
CA VAL A 148 6.67 19.13 -12.76
C VAL A 148 6.05 17.82 -12.28
N ALA A 149 6.85 16.80 -11.96
CA ALA A 149 6.36 15.54 -11.39
C ALA A 149 5.59 15.79 -10.09
N GLU A 150 6.16 16.59 -9.18
CA GLU A 150 5.52 16.95 -7.91
C GLU A 150 4.22 17.73 -8.13
N GLU A 151 4.21 18.72 -9.02
CA GLU A 151 3.00 19.50 -9.39
C GLU A 151 1.87 18.61 -9.97
N ARG A 152 2.23 17.48 -10.58
CA ARG A 152 1.29 16.50 -11.15
C ARG A 152 0.99 15.33 -10.23
N GLY A 153 1.50 15.33 -9.02
CA GLY A 153 1.28 14.27 -8.03
C GLY A 153 1.96 12.96 -8.37
N LEU A 154 3.00 12.99 -9.23
CA LEU A 154 3.81 11.81 -9.56
C LEU A 154 4.94 11.66 -8.56
N VAL A 155 5.11 10.45 -8.05
CA VAL A 155 6.21 10.13 -7.15
C VAL A 155 7.43 9.72 -7.97
N VAL A 156 8.47 10.52 -7.92
CA VAL A 156 9.75 10.26 -8.59
C VAL A 156 10.90 10.38 -7.58
N ARG A 157 11.93 9.56 -7.74
CA ARG A 157 13.15 9.59 -6.93
C ARG A 157 14.36 9.79 -7.83
N GLU A 158 15.16 10.79 -7.59
CA GLU A 158 16.39 11.00 -8.34
C GLU A 158 17.36 9.84 -8.15
N VAL A 159 17.96 9.39 -9.24
CA VAL A 159 18.87 8.22 -9.28
C VAL A 159 20.31 8.70 -9.19
N SER A 160 21.06 8.18 -8.23
CA SER A 160 22.47 8.51 -8.09
C SER A 160 23.32 7.94 -9.23
N PRO A 161 24.49 8.57 -9.55
CA PRO A 161 25.40 8.03 -10.55
C PRO A 161 25.85 6.60 -10.28
N ASN A 162 25.98 6.18 -9.02
CA ASN A 162 26.34 4.82 -8.63
C ASN A 162 25.21 3.82 -8.96
N GLU A 163 23.96 4.21 -8.80
CA GLU A 163 22.80 3.37 -9.17
C GLU A 163 22.73 3.22 -10.69
N ILE A 164 22.95 4.30 -11.45
CA ILE A 164 22.99 4.25 -12.93
C ILE A 164 24.11 3.31 -13.40
N ALA A 165 25.29 3.38 -12.78
CA ALA A 165 26.39 2.47 -13.04
C ALA A 165 26.03 1.02 -12.69
N GLY A 166 25.26 0.79 -11.63
CA GLY A 166 24.70 -0.51 -11.26
C GLY A 166 23.77 -1.05 -12.33
N ILE A 167 22.79 -0.24 -12.76
CA ILE A 167 21.84 -0.58 -13.84
C ILE A 167 22.59 -0.94 -15.14
N TRP A 168 23.57 -0.12 -15.51
CA TRP A 168 24.44 -0.42 -16.66
C TRP A 168 25.15 -1.75 -16.50
N GLY A 169 25.76 -2.01 -15.34
CA GLY A 169 26.46 -3.24 -15.03
C GLY A 169 25.56 -4.47 -15.07
N ASP A 170 24.34 -4.37 -14.59
CA ASP A 170 23.37 -5.46 -14.59
C ASP A 170 22.88 -5.77 -16.00
N VAL A 171 22.53 -4.76 -16.78
CA VAL A 171 22.17 -4.93 -18.22
C VAL A 171 23.37 -5.41 -19.04
N ALA A 172 24.57 -4.90 -18.75
CA ALA A 172 25.78 -5.28 -19.48
C ALA A 172 26.27 -6.70 -19.13
N ARG A 173 26.02 -7.19 -17.90
CA ARG A 173 26.34 -8.58 -17.50
C ARG A 173 25.45 -9.62 -18.18
N ALA A 174 24.26 -9.25 -18.59
CA ALA A 174 23.41 -10.09 -19.42
C ALA A 174 24.06 -10.49 -20.75
N GLY A 175 25.23 -9.95 -21.07
CA GLY A 175 26.12 -10.37 -22.17
C GLY A 175 26.17 -9.40 -23.35
N VAL A 176 27.20 -9.55 -24.19
CA VAL A 176 27.39 -8.76 -25.42
C VAL A 176 26.85 -9.55 -26.62
N PRO A 177 25.83 -9.04 -27.36
CA PRO A 177 25.26 -9.80 -28.47
C PRO A 177 26.26 -9.96 -29.65
N HIS A 178 26.36 -11.18 -30.19
CA HIS A 178 27.04 -11.43 -31.47
C HIS A 178 26.15 -10.99 -32.65
N ARG A 179 26.77 -10.77 -33.82
CA ARG A 179 26.08 -10.28 -35.03
C ARG A 179 24.91 -11.14 -35.52
N ILE A 180 24.69 -12.32 -34.98
CA ILE A 180 23.71 -13.32 -35.43
C ILE A 180 22.78 -13.77 -34.28
N GLY A 181 22.13 -12.86 -33.61
CA GLY A 181 20.85 -13.15 -32.98
C GLY A 181 20.80 -13.95 -31.67
N VAL A 182 21.87 -14.64 -31.22
CA VAL A 182 21.86 -15.39 -29.94
C VAL A 182 23.20 -15.24 -29.24
N HIS A 183 23.18 -15.00 -27.94
CA HIS A 183 24.37 -14.68 -27.16
C HIS A 183 24.52 -15.54 -25.90
N THR A 184 25.75 -15.89 -25.55
CA THR A 184 26.13 -16.46 -24.27
C THR A 184 26.73 -15.35 -23.38
N GLY A 185 26.10 -15.03 -22.23
CA GLY A 185 26.67 -14.16 -21.21
C GLY A 185 27.74 -14.85 -20.35
N GLU A 186 28.30 -14.16 -19.35
CA GLU A 186 29.17 -14.77 -18.31
C GLU A 186 28.37 -15.68 -17.38
N GLY A 187 27.77 -16.69 -17.90
CA GLY A 187 26.94 -17.72 -17.30
C GLY A 187 26.17 -18.31 -18.47
N ASP A 188 25.90 -19.57 -18.49
CA ASP A 188 25.40 -20.37 -19.62
C ASP A 188 24.04 -19.90 -20.24
N GLY A 189 23.67 -18.63 -20.17
CA GLY A 189 22.41 -18.06 -20.64
C GLY A 189 22.47 -17.49 -22.06
N LEU A 190 21.34 -17.57 -22.76
CA LEU A 190 21.15 -17.06 -24.13
C LEU A 190 20.23 -15.84 -24.11
N LEU A 191 20.52 -14.86 -24.99
CA LEU A 191 19.76 -13.62 -25.13
C LEU A 191 19.20 -13.43 -26.53
N THR A 192 18.02 -12.84 -26.64
CA THR A 192 17.51 -12.28 -27.90
C THR A 192 16.88 -10.91 -27.63
N ALA A 193 16.84 -10.07 -28.66
CA ALA A 193 16.17 -8.78 -28.60
C ALA A 193 15.00 -8.75 -29.61
N LEU A 194 13.87 -8.28 -29.14
CA LEU A 194 12.65 -8.10 -29.92
C LEU A 194 12.22 -6.64 -29.82
N ALA A 195 11.73 -6.07 -30.90
CA ALA A 195 11.13 -4.74 -30.93
C ALA A 195 9.63 -4.83 -31.17
N LEU A 196 8.85 -3.97 -30.53
CA LEU A 196 7.46 -3.81 -30.90
C LEU A 196 7.38 -3.28 -32.33
N SER A 197 6.52 -3.92 -33.16
CA SER A 197 6.35 -3.51 -34.54
C SER A 197 5.78 -2.10 -34.66
N ARG A 198 5.82 -1.53 -35.84
CA ARG A 198 5.23 -0.22 -36.13
C ARG A 198 3.70 -0.22 -36.14
N ARG A 199 3.07 -1.40 -36.13
CA ARG A 199 1.62 -1.58 -36.10
C ARG A 199 1.17 -1.79 -34.66
N TRP A 200 0.45 -0.83 -34.12
CA TRP A 200 -0.13 -0.87 -32.79
C TRP A 200 -1.66 -0.82 -32.89
N PRO A 201 -2.38 -1.23 -31.87
CA PRO A 201 -3.83 -1.05 -31.80
C PRO A 201 -4.24 0.39 -32.06
N ALA A 202 -5.40 0.58 -32.64
CA ALA A 202 -5.95 1.92 -32.89
C ALA A 202 -6.28 2.66 -31.58
N GLU A 203 -6.65 1.90 -30.57
CA GLU A 203 -6.93 2.38 -29.21
C GLU A 203 -6.17 1.50 -28.22
N VAL A 204 -5.58 2.11 -27.21
CA VAL A 204 -4.83 1.41 -26.16
C VAL A 204 -5.42 1.74 -24.80
N ALA A 205 -5.62 0.71 -23.99
CA ALA A 205 -6.01 0.91 -22.59
C ALA A 205 -4.78 1.33 -21.75
N PRO A 206 -4.97 2.05 -20.66
CA PRO A 206 -3.90 2.39 -19.74
C PRO A 206 -3.15 1.15 -19.24
N GLY A 207 -1.82 1.16 -19.33
CA GLY A 207 -1.01 0.02 -18.91
C GLY A 207 -1.09 -1.22 -19.79
N TRP A 208 -1.61 -1.12 -21.01
CA TRP A 208 -1.83 -2.23 -21.94
C TRP A 208 -0.59 -3.12 -22.19
N LEU A 209 0.61 -2.57 -22.04
CA LEU A 209 1.87 -3.33 -22.18
C LEU A 209 2.19 -4.21 -20.95
N ALA A 210 1.47 -4.06 -19.84
CA ALA A 210 1.78 -4.79 -18.60
C ALA A 210 1.71 -6.31 -18.76
N GLY A 211 0.84 -6.83 -19.65
CA GLY A 211 0.75 -8.24 -19.98
C GLY A 211 2.07 -8.83 -20.49
N LEU A 212 2.85 -8.07 -21.27
CA LEU A 212 4.13 -8.50 -21.78
C LEU A 212 5.13 -8.82 -20.65
N PHE A 213 5.06 -8.06 -19.54
CA PHE A 213 5.98 -8.26 -18.41
C PHE A 213 5.70 -9.51 -17.58
N ALA A 214 4.57 -10.17 -17.84
CA ALA A 214 4.23 -11.45 -17.21
C ALA A 214 5.02 -12.63 -17.80
N VAL A 215 5.57 -12.48 -19.00
CA VAL A 215 6.33 -13.54 -19.65
C VAL A 215 7.69 -13.70 -18.96
N PRO A 216 8.04 -14.92 -18.52
CA PRO A 216 9.31 -15.17 -17.85
C PRO A 216 10.52 -14.87 -18.74
N GLY A 217 11.59 -14.36 -18.14
CA GLY A 217 12.87 -14.15 -18.84
C GLY A 217 13.04 -12.79 -19.51
N ILE A 218 12.12 -11.83 -19.30
CA ILE A 218 12.33 -10.46 -19.78
C ILE A 218 13.34 -9.76 -18.87
N ALA A 219 14.58 -9.66 -19.36
CA ALA A 219 15.71 -9.04 -18.67
C ALA A 219 15.63 -7.50 -18.66
N ALA A 220 15.11 -6.89 -19.71
CA ALA A 220 14.90 -5.45 -19.79
C ALA A 220 13.81 -5.08 -20.79
N VAL A 221 13.13 -3.97 -20.56
CA VAL A 221 12.27 -3.28 -21.53
C VAL A 221 12.71 -1.84 -21.62
N ALA A 222 13.04 -1.37 -22.81
CA ALA A 222 13.47 -0.02 -23.08
C ALA A 222 12.50 0.66 -24.03
N MET A 223 12.07 1.86 -23.67
CA MET A 223 11.31 2.74 -24.55
C MET A 223 12.12 4.02 -24.75
N ARG A 224 12.68 4.17 -25.94
CA ARG A 224 13.38 5.40 -26.37
C ARG A 224 12.36 6.38 -26.89
N VAL A 225 12.26 7.52 -26.25
CA VAL A 225 11.31 8.58 -26.59
C VAL A 225 12.04 9.79 -27.11
N ARG A 226 11.63 10.26 -28.29
CA ARG A 226 12.16 11.45 -28.94
C ARG A 226 11.01 12.43 -29.21
N PRO A 227 10.78 13.40 -28.31
CA PRO A 227 9.76 14.43 -28.50
C PRO A 227 10.09 15.31 -29.70
N LEU A 228 9.08 15.65 -30.51
CA LEU A 228 9.23 16.58 -31.61
C LEU A 228 9.11 18.04 -31.14
N ALA A 229 9.89 18.93 -31.72
CA ALA A 229 9.65 20.35 -31.58
C ALA A 229 8.29 20.72 -32.23
N ARG A 230 7.58 21.70 -31.68
CA ARG A 230 6.24 22.08 -32.14
C ARG A 230 6.17 22.31 -33.67
N ALA A 231 7.15 23.01 -34.25
CA ALA A 231 7.21 23.29 -35.67
C ALA A 231 7.40 21.99 -36.50
N GLU A 232 8.24 21.06 -36.01
CA GLU A 232 8.49 19.76 -36.62
C GLU A 232 7.22 18.89 -36.55
N ALA A 233 6.55 18.83 -35.40
CA ALA A 233 5.30 18.10 -35.22
C ALA A 233 4.20 18.63 -36.14
N MET A 234 4.05 19.94 -36.26
CA MET A 234 3.08 20.58 -37.15
C MET A 234 3.36 20.25 -38.63
N GLY A 235 4.63 20.26 -39.05
CA GLY A 235 5.04 19.85 -40.39
C GLY A 235 4.76 18.38 -40.69
N PHE A 236 5.10 17.51 -39.74
CA PHE A 236 4.82 16.07 -39.80
C PHE A 236 3.31 15.78 -39.94
N LEU A 237 2.48 16.31 -39.05
CA LEU A 237 1.03 16.10 -39.05
C LEU A 237 0.37 16.69 -40.32
N THR A 238 0.82 17.86 -40.79
CA THR A 238 0.35 18.45 -42.01
C THR A 238 0.62 17.56 -43.25
N THR A 239 1.84 17.01 -43.30
CA THR A 239 2.23 16.09 -44.39
C THR A 239 1.40 14.80 -44.34
N ARG A 240 1.18 14.26 -43.14
CA ARG A 240 0.35 13.06 -42.94
C ARG A 240 -1.11 13.28 -43.39
N LEU A 241 -1.71 14.40 -42.98
CA LEU A 241 -3.06 14.78 -43.40
C LEU A 241 -3.17 14.93 -44.91
N ARG A 242 -2.15 15.52 -45.57
CA ARG A 242 -2.13 15.63 -47.06
C ARG A 242 -2.12 14.24 -47.70
N GLN A 243 -1.32 13.30 -47.16
CA GLN A 243 -1.26 11.93 -47.67
C GLN A 243 -2.61 11.20 -47.53
N VAL A 244 -3.25 11.28 -46.34
CA VAL A 244 -4.57 10.68 -46.10
C VAL A 244 -5.61 11.22 -47.08
N ARG A 245 -5.71 12.56 -47.19
CA ARG A 245 -6.67 13.21 -48.11
C ARG A 245 -6.40 12.88 -49.58
N ALA A 246 -5.15 12.73 -49.99
CA ALA A 246 -4.79 12.32 -51.35
C ALA A 246 -5.24 10.88 -51.62
N ALA A 247 -5.01 9.98 -50.66
CA ALA A 247 -5.43 8.57 -50.75
C ALA A 247 -6.96 8.44 -50.77
N GLU A 248 -7.69 9.20 -49.96
CA GLU A 248 -9.17 9.26 -49.99
C GLU A 248 -9.72 9.72 -51.32
N ARG A 249 -9.11 10.77 -51.91
CA ARG A 249 -9.50 11.25 -53.24
C ARG A 249 -9.30 10.20 -54.30
N ILE A 250 -8.14 9.52 -54.35
CA ILE A 250 -7.85 8.46 -55.32
C ILE A 250 -8.83 7.28 -55.14
N ALA A 251 -9.15 6.90 -53.91
CA ALA A 251 -10.14 5.85 -53.65
C ALA A 251 -11.53 6.22 -54.12
N ALA A 252 -11.98 7.47 -53.88
CA ALA A 252 -13.24 7.99 -54.36
C ALA A 252 -13.30 8.03 -55.89
N GLU A 253 -12.21 8.45 -56.56
CA GLU A 253 -12.11 8.44 -58.02
C GLU A 253 -12.21 7.05 -58.62
N ARG A 254 -11.78 6.00 -57.87
CA ARG A 254 -11.86 4.59 -58.24
C ARG A 254 -13.17 3.90 -57.86
N GLY A 255 -14.07 4.62 -57.19
CA GLY A 255 -15.32 4.04 -56.67
C GLY A 255 -15.13 3.01 -55.57
N GLU A 256 -14.00 3.06 -54.88
CA GLU A 256 -13.70 2.18 -53.72
C GLU A 256 -14.53 2.64 -52.51
N LEU A 257 -14.96 1.68 -51.67
CA LEU A 257 -15.63 2.00 -50.41
C LEU A 257 -14.71 2.76 -49.48
N ALA A 258 -15.30 3.61 -48.63
CA ALA A 258 -14.59 4.36 -47.62
C ALA A 258 -13.80 3.39 -46.68
N ASP A 259 -12.51 3.62 -46.52
CA ASP A 259 -11.65 2.82 -45.66
C ASP A 259 -11.72 3.42 -44.24
N VAL A 260 -12.39 2.72 -43.35
CA VAL A 260 -12.60 3.10 -41.96
C VAL A 260 -11.26 3.39 -41.23
N GLU A 261 -10.22 2.66 -41.57
CA GLU A 261 -8.87 2.87 -40.98
C GLU A 261 -8.28 4.22 -41.43
N ARG A 262 -8.45 4.59 -42.71
CA ARG A 262 -7.99 5.89 -43.23
C ARG A 262 -8.78 7.07 -42.65
N GLU A 263 -10.09 6.95 -42.51
CA GLU A 263 -10.94 7.97 -41.87
C GLU A 263 -10.51 8.21 -40.42
N ARG A 264 -10.27 7.13 -39.66
CA ARG A 264 -9.75 7.23 -38.27
C ARG A 264 -8.38 7.89 -38.22
N LEU A 265 -7.46 7.50 -39.10
CA LEU A 265 -6.12 8.13 -39.19
C LEU A 265 -6.22 9.64 -39.51
N GLY A 266 -7.14 10.04 -40.35
CA GLY A 266 -7.40 11.44 -40.67
C GLY A 266 -7.96 12.21 -39.49
N ALA A 267 -8.92 11.66 -38.78
CA ALA A 267 -9.50 12.23 -37.58
C ALA A 267 -8.45 12.40 -36.48
N THR A 268 -7.74 11.30 -36.11
CA THR A 268 -6.68 11.31 -35.10
C THR A 268 -5.58 12.31 -35.43
N ALA A 269 -5.11 12.38 -36.67
CA ALA A 269 -4.08 13.35 -37.08
C ALA A 269 -4.59 14.79 -37.03
N THR A 270 -5.89 15.02 -37.24
CA THR A 270 -6.53 16.34 -37.13
C THR A 270 -6.59 16.79 -35.68
N ASP A 271 -6.98 15.90 -34.76
CA ASP A 271 -7.10 16.18 -33.34
C ASP A 271 -5.72 16.39 -32.70
N ALA A 272 -4.75 15.54 -33.02
CA ALA A 272 -3.36 15.71 -32.61
C ALA A 272 -2.79 17.06 -33.09
N ARG A 273 -3.11 17.49 -34.34
CA ARG A 273 -2.68 18.79 -34.86
C ARG A 273 -3.31 19.96 -34.10
N ARG A 274 -4.58 19.84 -33.70
CA ARG A 274 -5.25 20.84 -32.85
C ARG A 274 -4.60 20.95 -31.48
N ALA A 275 -4.35 19.80 -30.83
CA ALA A 275 -3.68 19.73 -29.54
C ALA A 275 -2.28 20.36 -29.57
N VAL A 276 -1.45 19.99 -30.55
CA VAL A 276 -0.11 20.59 -30.74
C VAL A 276 -0.20 22.10 -31.02
N HIS A 277 -1.20 22.53 -31.81
CA HIS A 277 -1.42 23.97 -32.10
C HIS A 277 -1.85 24.72 -30.84
N ALA A 278 -2.70 24.16 -30.01
CA ALA A 278 -3.14 24.74 -28.74
C ALA A 278 -2.03 24.70 -27.66
N GLY A 279 -1.01 23.89 -27.83
CA GLY A 279 0.03 23.65 -26.82
C GLY A 279 -0.38 22.71 -25.70
N SER A 280 -1.47 21.94 -25.89
CA SER A 280 -2.03 20.95 -24.96
C SER A 280 -1.63 19.51 -25.27
N GLY A 281 -0.65 19.29 -26.15
CA GLY A 281 -0.15 17.96 -26.49
C GLY A 281 1.10 18.03 -27.35
N ARG A 282 1.84 16.94 -27.38
CA ARG A 282 3.09 16.75 -28.12
C ARG A 282 3.03 15.49 -28.95
N ILE A 283 3.83 15.42 -29.99
CA ILE A 283 4.10 14.19 -30.74
C ILE A 283 5.51 13.74 -30.41
N SER A 284 5.66 12.48 -30.07
CA SER A 284 6.94 11.83 -29.84
C SER A 284 7.13 10.64 -30.74
N PHE A 285 8.35 10.41 -31.21
CA PHE A 285 8.74 9.15 -31.81
C PHE A 285 9.21 8.19 -30.71
N VAL A 286 8.74 6.97 -30.76
CA VAL A 286 8.96 5.95 -29.72
C VAL A 286 9.46 4.67 -30.36
N ASP A 287 10.55 4.13 -29.84
CA ASP A 287 11.13 2.84 -30.20
C ASP A 287 11.18 1.95 -28.96
N THR A 288 10.43 0.84 -28.95
CA THR A 288 10.32 -0.05 -27.79
C THR A 288 11.01 -1.38 -28.05
N VAL A 289 11.99 -1.72 -27.23
CA VAL A 289 12.82 -2.92 -27.34
C VAL A 289 12.72 -3.73 -26.04
N LEU A 290 12.52 -5.06 -26.20
CA LEU A 290 12.51 -6.02 -25.11
C LEU A 290 13.74 -6.93 -25.23
N LEU A 291 14.45 -7.12 -24.14
CA LEU A 291 15.53 -8.08 -24.00
C LEU A 291 15.00 -9.33 -23.30
N LEU A 292 15.10 -10.48 -23.97
CA LEU A 292 14.63 -11.76 -23.44
C LEU A 292 15.83 -12.70 -23.25
N GLU A 293 15.92 -13.31 -22.07
CA GLU A 293 16.97 -14.26 -21.70
C GLU A 293 16.39 -15.65 -21.39
N ALA A 294 17.20 -16.68 -21.59
CA ALA A 294 16.88 -18.05 -21.22
C ALA A 294 18.16 -18.86 -20.97
N PRO A 295 18.11 -19.95 -20.17
CA PRO A 295 19.27 -20.78 -19.90
C PRO A 295 19.75 -21.56 -21.12
N ASP A 296 18.87 -21.87 -22.07
CA ASP A 296 19.17 -22.66 -23.26
C ASP A 296 18.33 -22.24 -24.48
N ARG A 297 18.66 -22.76 -25.64
CA ARG A 297 18.02 -22.40 -26.91
C ARG A 297 16.56 -22.83 -27.02
N ALA A 298 16.20 -23.98 -26.45
CA ALA A 298 14.84 -24.49 -26.49
C ALA A 298 13.93 -23.60 -25.63
N THR A 299 14.36 -23.29 -24.41
CA THR A 299 13.68 -22.36 -23.50
C THR A 299 13.58 -20.94 -24.08
N LEU A 300 14.62 -20.46 -24.78
CA LEU A 300 14.58 -19.16 -25.46
C LEU A 300 13.52 -19.12 -26.55
N ALA A 301 13.44 -20.19 -27.36
CA ALA A 301 12.42 -20.29 -28.40
C ALA A 301 11.02 -20.34 -27.83
N GLU A 302 10.78 -21.12 -26.76
CA GLU A 302 9.51 -21.21 -26.06
C GLU A 302 9.08 -19.86 -25.49
N ARG A 303 9.97 -19.18 -24.77
CA ARG A 303 9.71 -17.84 -24.22
C ARG A 303 9.44 -16.79 -25.29
N THR A 304 10.16 -16.89 -26.42
CA THR A 304 9.95 -15.98 -27.56
C THR A 304 8.57 -16.17 -28.17
N GLU A 305 8.11 -17.41 -28.35
CA GLU A 305 6.76 -17.67 -28.87
C GLU A 305 5.67 -17.28 -27.84
N ALA A 306 5.87 -17.54 -26.54
CA ALA A 306 4.97 -17.08 -25.50
C ALA A 306 4.83 -15.54 -25.52
N LEU A 307 5.95 -14.81 -25.64
CA LEU A 307 5.95 -13.36 -25.71
C LEU A 307 5.25 -12.84 -26.99
N ARG A 308 5.44 -13.51 -28.12
CA ARG A 308 4.73 -13.19 -29.37
C ARG A 308 3.23 -13.44 -29.28
N LEU A 309 2.84 -14.53 -28.62
CA LEU A 309 1.42 -14.85 -28.41
C LEU A 309 0.77 -13.76 -27.54
N GLU A 310 1.42 -13.36 -26.45
CA GLU A 310 0.96 -12.28 -25.58
C GLU A 310 0.88 -10.95 -26.34
N ALA A 311 1.88 -10.60 -27.12
CA ALA A 311 1.87 -9.39 -27.93
C ALA A 311 0.70 -9.37 -28.92
N ARG A 312 0.43 -10.50 -29.59
CA ARG A 312 -0.73 -10.62 -30.50
C ARG A 312 -2.06 -10.48 -29.79
N SER A 313 -2.20 -10.97 -28.55
CA SER A 313 -3.40 -10.78 -27.74
C SER A 313 -3.67 -9.30 -27.45
N LEU A 314 -2.61 -8.50 -27.37
CA LEU A 314 -2.64 -7.06 -27.21
C LEU A 314 -2.77 -6.29 -28.55
N GLY A 315 -2.87 -7.01 -29.68
CA GLY A 315 -3.00 -6.42 -31.02
C GLY A 315 -1.70 -5.84 -31.57
N VAL A 316 -0.53 -6.29 -31.09
CA VAL A 316 0.78 -5.85 -31.58
C VAL A 316 1.65 -7.04 -31.95
N ASP A 317 2.47 -6.88 -32.99
CA ASP A 317 3.47 -7.88 -33.37
C ASP A 317 4.85 -7.52 -32.83
N LEU A 318 5.69 -8.54 -32.64
CA LEU A 318 7.08 -8.40 -32.26
C LEU A 318 8.01 -8.76 -33.42
N GLU A 319 8.89 -7.83 -33.75
CA GLU A 319 9.94 -8.03 -34.76
C GLU A 319 11.24 -8.44 -34.07
N THR A 320 11.83 -9.56 -34.51
CA THR A 320 13.17 -9.91 -34.03
C THR A 320 14.19 -8.94 -34.67
N ALA A 321 15.05 -8.37 -33.84
CA ALA A 321 16.10 -7.44 -34.26
C ALA A 321 17.24 -8.19 -34.99
N SER A 322 16.89 -9.05 -35.96
CA SER A 322 17.87 -9.80 -36.77
C SER A 322 18.82 -8.85 -37.48
N PHE A 323 20.11 -9.13 -37.43
CA PHE A 323 21.21 -8.31 -37.99
C PHE A 323 21.34 -6.89 -37.33
N ARG A 324 20.46 -6.51 -36.41
CA ARG A 324 20.46 -5.22 -35.69
C ARG A 324 20.45 -5.39 -34.18
N ILE A 325 20.91 -6.55 -33.70
CA ILE A 325 20.89 -6.86 -32.29
C ILE A 325 21.79 -5.91 -31.48
N ALA A 326 22.84 -5.40 -32.07
CA ALA A 326 23.72 -4.39 -31.48
C ALA A 326 22.97 -3.07 -31.22
N ASP A 327 22.18 -2.59 -32.19
CA ASP A 327 21.36 -1.41 -32.06
C ASP A 327 20.29 -1.63 -30.96
N ALA A 328 19.61 -2.78 -30.98
CA ALA A 328 18.60 -3.13 -30.01
C ALA A 328 19.17 -3.21 -28.58
N TRP A 329 20.34 -3.80 -28.42
CA TRP A 329 21.02 -3.86 -27.13
C TRP A 329 21.50 -2.49 -26.66
N THR A 330 22.04 -1.67 -27.55
CA THR A 330 22.41 -0.28 -27.24
C THR A 330 21.19 0.55 -26.85
N ALA A 331 20.01 0.27 -27.43
CA ALA A 331 18.78 0.96 -27.08
C ALA A 331 18.35 0.74 -25.63
N ILE A 332 18.76 -0.37 -25.00
CA ILE A 332 18.46 -0.70 -23.61
C ILE A 332 19.43 -0.01 -22.64
N LEU A 333 20.66 0.28 -23.07
CA LEU A 333 21.67 0.87 -22.22
C LEU A 333 21.40 2.37 -21.96
N PRO A 334 21.60 2.87 -20.72
CA PRO A 334 21.60 4.32 -20.46
C PRO A 334 22.58 5.05 -21.36
N GLY A 335 22.19 6.22 -21.87
CA GLY A 335 23.03 7.04 -22.73
C GLY A 335 22.39 7.44 -24.06
N PRO A 336 23.17 7.92 -25.04
CA PRO A 336 22.66 8.38 -26.33
C PRO A 336 21.87 7.32 -27.09
N ALA A 337 20.80 7.75 -27.74
CA ALA A 337 19.93 6.84 -28.49
C ALA A 337 20.65 6.28 -29.72
N PRO A 338 20.63 4.95 -29.96
CA PRO A 338 21.10 4.35 -31.19
C PRO A 338 20.13 4.58 -32.35
N ARG A 339 20.43 4.03 -33.51
CA ARG A 339 19.49 4.02 -34.63
C ARG A 339 18.23 3.20 -34.27
N PRO A 340 17.00 3.77 -34.39
CA PRO A 340 15.77 3.09 -34.00
C PRO A 340 15.54 1.78 -34.77
N ILE A 341 14.96 0.77 -34.09
CA ILE A 341 14.60 -0.53 -34.71
C ILE A 341 13.24 -0.44 -35.39
N ALA A 342 12.20 -0.02 -34.65
CA ALA A 342 10.81 -0.01 -35.10
C ALA A 342 10.07 1.24 -34.59
N GLU A 343 10.62 2.42 -34.87
CA GLU A 343 10.12 3.70 -34.37
C GLU A 343 8.68 3.99 -34.81
N ARG A 344 7.82 4.40 -33.90
CA ARG A 344 6.44 4.84 -34.09
C ARG A 344 6.21 6.22 -33.48
N ASN A 345 5.28 6.98 -34.05
CA ASN A 345 4.83 8.24 -33.44
C ASN A 345 3.62 8.00 -32.52
N LEU A 346 3.65 8.63 -31.34
CA LEU A 346 2.57 8.66 -30.35
C LEU A 346 2.29 10.10 -29.95
N ASP A 347 1.05 10.39 -29.62
CA ASP A 347 0.70 11.60 -28.88
C ASP A 347 0.93 11.40 -27.37
N SER A 348 0.85 12.48 -26.59
CA SER A 348 1.13 12.44 -25.14
C SER A 348 0.19 11.49 -24.38
N ALA A 349 -1.09 11.41 -24.76
CA ALA A 349 -2.06 10.53 -24.11
C ALA A 349 -1.75 9.05 -24.39
N SER A 350 -1.46 8.70 -25.65
CA SER A 350 -1.08 7.33 -26.04
C SER A 350 0.25 6.93 -25.41
N LEU A 351 1.19 7.85 -25.29
CA LEU A 351 2.47 7.62 -24.63
C LEU A 351 2.27 7.37 -23.13
N ALA A 352 1.50 8.21 -22.44
CA ALA A 352 1.16 8.03 -21.03
C ALA A 352 0.47 6.67 -20.75
N ALA A 353 -0.47 6.26 -21.62
CA ALA A 353 -1.12 4.96 -21.54
C ALA A 353 -0.14 3.78 -21.74
N SER A 354 1.01 4.01 -22.39
CA SER A 354 2.03 3.00 -22.73
C SER A 354 3.22 2.99 -21.80
N LEU A 355 3.20 3.75 -20.70
CA LEU A 355 4.35 3.83 -19.78
C LEU A 355 4.65 2.48 -19.10
N LEU A 356 5.94 2.26 -18.83
CA LEU A 356 6.47 1.00 -18.33
C LEU A 356 6.39 0.84 -16.80
N ASN A 357 6.00 1.89 -16.08
CA ASN A 357 5.92 1.90 -14.62
C ASN A 357 4.59 1.39 -14.07
N VAL A 358 3.79 0.73 -14.89
CA VAL A 358 2.57 0.06 -14.45
C VAL A 358 2.94 -1.23 -13.74
N ALA A 359 2.75 -1.25 -12.43
CA ALA A 359 2.94 -2.45 -11.63
C ALA A 359 1.94 -2.44 -10.47
N SER A 360 1.44 -3.62 -10.14
CA SER A 360 0.54 -3.84 -9.00
C SER A 360 1.29 -4.19 -7.69
N ASP A 361 2.59 -3.94 -7.62
CA ASP A 361 3.42 -4.39 -6.52
C ASP A 361 3.58 -3.28 -5.46
N LEU A 362 3.01 -3.51 -4.29
CA LEU A 362 3.13 -2.66 -3.11
C LEU A 362 4.29 -3.17 -2.25
N TYR A 363 5.45 -2.49 -2.29
CA TYR A 363 6.65 -2.91 -1.59
C TYR A 363 7.39 -1.75 -0.91
N GLU A 364 7.31 -1.72 0.41
CA GLU A 364 8.00 -0.79 1.30
C GLU A 364 8.84 -1.62 2.30
N PRO A 365 10.14 -1.78 2.09
CA PRO A 365 10.96 -2.76 2.84
C PRO A 365 11.01 -2.55 4.35
N ALA A 366 10.79 -1.34 4.84
CA ALA A 366 10.70 -1.02 6.26
C ALA A 366 9.37 -1.42 6.90
N GLY A 367 8.39 -1.82 6.11
CA GLY A 367 7.06 -2.23 6.53
C GLY A 367 6.97 -3.63 7.11
N HIS A 368 5.79 -4.24 7.00
CA HIS A 368 5.56 -5.66 7.26
C HIS A 368 4.66 -6.27 6.18
N LEU A 369 4.68 -7.60 6.10
CA LEU A 369 3.92 -8.36 5.11
C LEU A 369 2.41 -8.25 5.39
N TYR A 370 1.62 -7.91 4.38
CA TYR A 370 0.15 -7.96 4.42
C TYR A 370 -0.42 -9.20 3.74
N GLY A 371 0.28 -9.72 2.74
CA GLY A 371 -0.14 -10.86 1.96
C GLY A 371 0.64 -10.97 0.66
N ARG A 372 0.00 -11.50 -0.37
CA ARG A 372 0.56 -11.53 -1.73
C ARG A 372 -0.42 -10.94 -2.73
N ALA A 373 0.09 -10.30 -3.77
CA ALA A 373 -0.70 -9.83 -4.90
C ALA A 373 -1.23 -11.04 -5.69
N ARG A 374 -2.50 -11.05 -6.06
CA ARG A 374 -3.08 -12.18 -6.82
C ARG A 374 -2.62 -12.23 -8.27
N THR A 375 -2.23 -11.09 -8.83
CA THR A 375 -1.78 -10.98 -10.21
C THR A 375 -0.34 -11.43 -10.42
N SER A 376 0.56 -11.14 -9.46
CA SER A 376 2.00 -11.41 -9.56
C SER A 376 2.51 -12.49 -8.61
N GLY A 377 1.70 -12.89 -7.62
CA GLY A 377 2.14 -13.75 -6.52
C GLY A 377 3.12 -13.06 -5.57
N ALA A 378 3.48 -11.81 -5.83
CA ALA A 378 4.49 -11.07 -5.10
C ALA A 378 4.05 -10.72 -3.68
N PRO A 379 4.95 -10.76 -2.67
CA PRO A 379 4.62 -10.31 -1.33
C PRO A 379 4.33 -8.81 -1.31
N ILE A 380 3.27 -8.44 -0.61
CA ILE A 380 2.87 -7.06 -0.35
C ILE A 380 3.43 -6.67 1.02
N VAL A 381 4.35 -5.72 1.03
CA VAL A 381 5.00 -5.20 2.24
C VAL A 381 4.77 -3.70 2.33
N LEU A 382 4.18 -3.23 3.42
CA LEU A 382 3.79 -1.84 3.60
C LEU A 382 4.16 -1.33 4.99
N ASP A 383 4.56 -0.08 5.08
CA ASP A 383 4.76 0.63 6.33
C ASP A 383 3.65 1.67 6.55
N ARG A 384 2.55 1.25 7.18
CA ARG A 384 1.42 2.15 7.44
C ARG A 384 1.80 3.42 8.22
N PHE A 385 2.88 3.39 9.00
CA PHE A 385 3.37 4.56 9.74
C PHE A 385 4.12 5.57 8.86
N ALA A 386 4.46 5.21 7.62
CA ALA A 386 5.04 6.11 6.63
C ALA A 386 3.98 6.89 5.81
N HIS A 387 2.70 6.47 5.87
CA HIS A 387 1.61 7.08 5.11
C HIS A 387 1.04 8.34 5.79
N ALA A 388 0.24 9.09 5.03
CA ALA A 388 -0.38 10.32 5.50
C ALA A 388 -1.35 10.08 6.66
N SER A 389 -2.10 8.99 6.62
CA SER A 389 -2.86 8.46 7.75
C SER A 389 -2.36 7.07 8.12
N HIS A 390 -2.16 6.83 9.42
CA HIS A 390 -1.78 5.51 9.92
C HIS A 390 -2.97 4.56 10.08
N ASN A 391 -4.20 5.04 9.86
CA ASN A 391 -5.42 4.30 10.15
C ASN A 391 -5.74 3.28 9.05
N ALA A 392 -6.41 2.19 9.46
CA ALA A 392 -6.90 1.15 8.58
C ALA A 392 -8.35 0.78 8.88
N ILE A 393 -9.05 0.33 7.85
CA ILE A 393 -10.35 -0.30 7.98
C ILE A 393 -10.37 -1.65 7.27
N VAL A 394 -10.92 -2.66 7.94
CA VAL A 394 -11.06 -4.03 7.43
C VAL A 394 -12.54 -4.37 7.30
N LEU A 395 -13.02 -4.45 6.08
CA LEU A 395 -14.41 -4.69 5.73
C LEU A 395 -14.57 -6.10 5.15
N GLY A 396 -15.46 -6.91 5.72
CA GLY A 396 -15.67 -8.28 5.21
C GLY A 396 -16.74 -9.01 6.00
N GLN A 397 -17.37 -10.00 5.37
CA GLN A 397 -18.35 -10.84 6.05
C GLN A 397 -17.73 -11.73 7.14
N THR A 398 -18.59 -12.36 7.93
CA THR A 398 -18.18 -13.42 8.84
C THR A 398 -17.54 -14.58 8.07
N GLY A 399 -16.40 -15.07 8.56
CA GLY A 399 -15.66 -16.18 7.94
C GLY A 399 -14.76 -15.80 6.76
N THR A 400 -14.69 -14.53 6.34
CA THR A 400 -13.82 -14.08 5.24
C THR A 400 -12.36 -13.84 5.64
N GLY A 401 -12.04 -13.95 6.95
CA GLY A 401 -10.66 -13.85 7.44
C GLY A 401 -10.28 -12.56 8.13
N LYS A 402 -11.25 -11.67 8.50
CA LYS A 402 -10.97 -10.41 9.21
C LYS A 402 -10.10 -10.60 10.46
N THR A 403 -10.53 -11.48 11.36
CA THR A 403 -9.81 -11.77 12.62
C THR A 403 -8.40 -12.30 12.37
N MET A 404 -8.26 -13.17 11.34
CA MET A 404 -6.97 -13.70 10.92
C MET A 404 -6.04 -12.59 10.38
N PHE A 405 -6.57 -11.72 9.52
CA PHE A 405 -5.85 -10.56 8.99
C PHE A 405 -5.41 -9.61 10.10
N SER A 406 -6.35 -9.17 10.94
CA SER A 406 -6.06 -8.25 12.05
C SER A 406 -5.07 -8.83 13.06
N GLY A 407 -5.22 -10.10 13.40
CA GLY A 407 -4.30 -10.77 14.32
C GLY A 407 -2.89 -10.98 13.73
N ALA A 408 -2.79 -11.28 12.42
CA ALA A 408 -1.51 -11.36 11.74
C ALA A 408 -0.81 -9.99 11.71
N GLU A 409 -1.54 -8.90 11.48
CA GLU A 409 -1.01 -7.56 11.55
C GLU A 409 -0.54 -7.19 12.96
N MET A 410 -1.32 -7.53 14.00
CA MET A 410 -0.93 -7.35 15.40
C MET A 410 0.41 -8.07 15.69
N HIS A 411 0.55 -9.33 15.27
CA HIS A 411 1.78 -10.10 15.43
C HIS A 411 2.96 -9.45 14.70
N ARG A 412 2.78 -9.03 13.45
CA ARG A 412 3.82 -8.43 12.60
C ARG A 412 4.24 -7.05 13.08
N CYS A 413 3.28 -6.24 13.54
CA CYS A 413 3.55 -4.99 14.22
C CYS A 413 4.33 -5.20 15.54
N PHE A 414 3.99 -6.25 16.32
CA PHE A 414 4.76 -6.60 17.51
C PHE A 414 6.22 -6.95 17.18
N LEU A 415 6.49 -7.66 16.07
CA LEU A 415 7.86 -7.95 15.61
C LEU A 415 8.63 -6.65 15.31
N ARG A 416 7.97 -5.63 14.81
CA ARG A 416 8.54 -4.30 14.52
C ARG A 416 8.73 -3.40 15.75
N GLY A 417 8.44 -3.89 16.95
CA GLY A 417 8.52 -3.08 18.17
C GLY A 417 7.30 -2.20 18.45
N VAL A 418 6.23 -2.31 17.65
CA VAL A 418 4.99 -1.56 17.84
C VAL A 418 4.23 -2.12 19.04
N ARG A 419 3.70 -1.24 19.89
CA ARG A 419 2.82 -1.60 21.01
C ARG A 419 1.43 -1.95 20.49
N ILE A 420 0.84 -3.03 21.00
CA ILE A 420 -0.46 -3.53 20.59
C ILE A 420 -1.49 -3.28 21.70
N LEU A 421 -2.55 -2.57 21.36
CA LEU A 421 -3.72 -2.30 22.21
C LEU A 421 -4.95 -2.79 21.46
N ALA A 422 -5.76 -3.68 22.05
CA ALA A 422 -6.92 -4.21 21.35
C ALA A 422 -8.16 -4.33 22.23
N VAL A 423 -9.33 -4.14 21.63
CA VAL A 423 -10.61 -4.51 22.21
C VAL A 423 -11.15 -5.70 21.44
N ASP A 424 -11.44 -6.78 22.16
CA ASP A 424 -11.79 -8.11 21.65
C ASP A 424 -13.19 -8.53 22.13
N PRO A 425 -14.24 -8.21 21.37
CA PRO A 425 -15.61 -8.52 21.77
C PRO A 425 -15.95 -10.01 21.78
N LEU A 426 -15.19 -10.85 21.05
CA LEU A 426 -15.50 -12.26 20.83
C LEU A 426 -14.52 -13.23 21.50
N GLY A 427 -13.38 -12.74 22.03
CA GLY A 427 -12.37 -13.57 22.67
C GLY A 427 -11.34 -14.19 21.70
N ASP A 428 -11.30 -13.72 20.48
CA ASP A 428 -10.49 -14.30 19.39
C ASP A 428 -8.98 -14.06 19.56
N TYR A 429 -8.57 -12.97 20.22
CA TYR A 429 -7.16 -12.57 20.39
C TYR A 429 -6.52 -13.07 21.69
N ARG A 430 -7.22 -13.83 22.53
CA ARG A 430 -6.69 -14.35 23.81
C ARG A 430 -5.41 -15.17 23.61
N ARG A 431 -5.40 -16.09 22.65
CA ARG A 431 -4.23 -16.94 22.36
C ARG A 431 -3.06 -16.15 21.81
N LEU A 432 -3.34 -15.17 20.95
CA LEU A 432 -2.32 -14.26 20.41
C LEU A 432 -1.66 -13.47 21.55
N ALA A 433 -2.46 -12.83 22.42
CA ALA A 433 -1.94 -12.08 23.57
C ALA A 433 -1.04 -12.94 24.46
N SER A 434 -1.47 -14.15 24.78
CA SER A 434 -0.68 -15.13 25.57
C SER A 434 0.64 -15.50 24.87
N ALA A 435 0.61 -15.80 23.58
CA ALA A 435 1.78 -16.20 22.80
C ALA A 435 2.83 -15.07 22.72
N LEU A 436 2.37 -13.82 22.64
CA LEU A 436 3.21 -12.63 22.62
C LEU A 436 3.67 -12.17 24.03
N GLY A 437 3.18 -12.83 25.09
CA GLY A 437 3.49 -12.47 26.50
C GLY A 437 2.81 -11.20 26.94
N GLY A 438 1.70 -10.87 26.30
CA GLY A 438 0.84 -9.77 26.65
C GLY A 438 -0.08 -10.05 27.81
N THR A 439 -0.85 -9.04 28.18
CA THR A 439 -1.91 -9.12 29.19
C THR A 439 -3.26 -9.19 28.45
N TYR A 440 -4.08 -10.14 28.84
CA TYR A 440 -5.47 -10.27 28.41
C TYR A 440 -6.36 -10.05 29.65
N VAL A 441 -7.19 -9.01 29.62
CA VAL A 441 -8.12 -8.63 30.69
C VAL A 441 -9.53 -9.00 30.24
N GLU A 442 -10.17 -10.00 30.87
CA GLU A 442 -11.54 -10.42 30.53
C GLU A 442 -12.56 -9.75 31.42
N LEU A 443 -13.25 -8.75 30.88
CA LEU A 443 -14.32 -8.08 31.62
C LEU A 443 -15.53 -9.04 31.78
N GLY A 444 -16.05 -9.10 33.00
CA GLY A 444 -17.20 -9.96 33.35
C GLY A 444 -16.82 -11.37 33.81
N ALA A 445 -15.54 -11.74 33.80
CA ALA A 445 -15.03 -13.02 34.31
C ALA A 445 -14.19 -12.85 35.60
N GLY A 446 -14.42 -11.77 36.35
CA GLY A 446 -13.68 -11.46 37.57
C GLY A 446 -12.69 -10.28 37.40
N ASP A 447 -12.31 -9.97 36.18
CA ASP A 447 -11.52 -8.78 35.90
C ASP A 447 -12.44 -7.56 35.76
N GLY A 448 -11.97 -6.40 36.23
CA GLY A 448 -12.66 -5.13 36.12
C GLY A 448 -11.79 -4.05 35.50
N LEU A 449 -12.40 -3.00 35.06
CA LEU A 449 -11.78 -1.79 34.51
C LEU A 449 -12.10 -0.60 35.38
N ASN A 450 -11.16 0.31 35.57
CA ASN A 450 -11.49 1.62 36.18
C ASN A 450 -11.30 2.73 35.13
N PRO A 451 -12.39 3.21 34.50
CA PRO A 451 -12.31 4.25 33.48
C PRO A 451 -11.92 5.63 34.05
N PHE A 452 -11.95 5.81 35.39
CA PHE A 452 -11.59 7.05 36.08
C PHE A 452 -10.07 7.20 36.29
N ALA A 453 -9.30 6.15 36.12
CA ALA A 453 -7.86 6.22 36.29
C ALA A 453 -7.21 7.16 35.25
N LEU A 454 -6.28 8.00 35.69
CA LEU A 454 -5.38 8.77 34.85
C LEU A 454 -4.12 7.93 34.63
N VAL A 455 -3.73 7.69 33.38
CA VAL A 455 -2.67 6.74 33.03
C VAL A 455 -1.59 7.45 32.21
N GLY A 456 -0.33 7.07 32.44
CA GLY A 456 0.83 7.58 31.69
C GLY A 456 1.31 8.97 32.15
N THR A 457 2.04 9.64 31.26
CA THR A 457 2.52 11.01 31.50
C THR A 457 1.37 11.98 31.39
N THR A 458 0.95 12.56 32.49
CA THR A 458 -0.19 13.47 32.57
C THR A 458 0.24 14.95 32.51
N THR A 459 -0.64 15.79 31.99
CA THR A 459 -0.48 17.23 31.91
C THR A 459 -1.65 17.92 32.65
N GLU A 460 -1.58 19.21 32.84
CA GLU A 460 -2.70 20.00 33.44
C GLU A 460 -4.03 19.81 32.69
N ARG A 461 -3.98 19.53 31.37
CA ARG A 461 -5.16 19.26 30.54
C ARG A 461 -5.71 17.83 30.67
N SER A 462 -4.94 16.90 31.25
CA SER A 462 -5.32 15.47 31.30
C SER A 462 -6.59 15.24 32.09
N LEU A 463 -6.75 15.92 33.22
CA LEU A 463 -7.99 15.84 34.04
C LEU A 463 -9.22 16.37 33.29
N SER A 464 -9.12 17.53 32.62
CA SER A 464 -10.24 18.08 31.83
C SER A 464 -10.64 17.17 30.66
N ALA A 465 -9.67 16.58 29.96
CA ALA A 465 -9.92 15.62 28.89
C ALA A 465 -10.59 14.34 29.43
N LYS A 466 -10.16 13.86 30.60
CA LYS A 466 -10.75 12.70 31.27
C LYS A 466 -12.20 12.98 31.66
N LEU A 467 -12.50 14.15 32.24
CA LEU A 467 -13.88 14.53 32.62
C LEU A 467 -14.81 14.58 31.40
N ALA A 468 -14.36 15.15 30.29
CA ALA A 468 -15.12 15.18 29.05
C ALA A 468 -15.41 13.78 28.47
N MET A 469 -14.44 12.86 28.59
CA MET A 469 -14.60 11.46 28.15
C MET A 469 -15.58 10.71 29.10
N LEU A 470 -15.47 10.92 30.41
CA LEU A 470 -16.38 10.32 31.39
C LEU A 470 -17.82 10.81 31.22
N ASP A 471 -18.04 12.08 30.86
CA ASP A 471 -19.39 12.60 30.53
C ASP A 471 -20.04 11.76 29.42
N ARG A 472 -19.28 11.48 28.32
CA ARG A 472 -19.76 10.65 27.22
C ARG A 472 -20.03 9.20 27.65
N LEU A 473 -19.11 8.58 28.41
CA LEU A 473 -19.25 7.22 28.90
C LEU A 473 -20.46 7.06 29.80
N LEU A 474 -20.62 7.95 30.78
CA LEU A 474 -21.73 7.90 31.73
C LEU A 474 -23.06 8.23 31.04
N ALA A 475 -23.05 9.09 30.02
CA ALA A 475 -24.21 9.31 29.18
C ALA A 475 -24.61 8.01 28.42
N ALA A 476 -23.65 7.26 27.89
CA ALA A 476 -23.92 5.98 27.24
C ALA A 476 -24.46 4.93 28.24
N MET A 477 -23.88 4.83 29.45
CA MET A 477 -24.35 3.95 30.51
C MET A 477 -25.79 4.25 30.95
N ALA A 478 -26.16 5.52 30.94
CA ALA A 478 -27.48 5.99 31.35
C ALA A 478 -28.55 5.98 30.24
N GLY A 479 -28.16 5.67 28.99
CA GLY A 479 -29.05 5.77 27.83
C GLY A 479 -29.35 7.22 27.41
N GLY A 480 -28.43 8.14 27.66
CA GLY A 480 -28.53 9.59 27.39
C GLY A 480 -28.66 10.45 28.65
N LEU A 481 -28.36 11.72 28.51
CA LEU A 481 -28.48 12.72 29.56
C LEU A 481 -29.45 13.83 29.18
N SER A 482 -30.29 14.24 30.10
CA SER A 482 -31.13 15.43 29.97
C SER A 482 -30.28 16.72 30.11
N ARG A 483 -30.87 17.85 29.77
CA ARG A 483 -30.21 19.17 29.86
C ARG A 483 -29.81 19.51 31.28
N ASP A 484 -30.61 19.10 32.29
CA ASP A 484 -30.39 19.42 33.69
C ASP A 484 -29.44 18.42 34.38
N GLU A 485 -29.35 17.18 33.88
CA GLU A 485 -28.46 16.16 34.42
C GLU A 485 -26.97 16.42 34.10
N ARG A 486 -26.65 17.05 32.96
CA ARG A 486 -25.24 17.31 32.57
C ARG A 486 -24.49 18.20 33.59
N PRO A 487 -25.02 19.35 34.03
CA PRO A 487 -24.35 20.15 35.04
C PRO A 487 -24.20 19.42 36.39
N ALA A 488 -25.19 18.61 36.78
CA ALA A 488 -25.11 17.81 38.01
C ALA A 488 -24.01 16.76 37.93
N LEU A 489 -23.90 16.07 36.76
CA LEU A 489 -22.83 15.11 36.49
C LEU A 489 -21.43 15.76 36.50
N ASP A 490 -21.25 16.93 35.86
CA ASP A 490 -19.96 17.63 35.87
C ASP A 490 -19.53 18.01 37.29
N ARG A 491 -20.44 18.52 38.11
CA ARG A 491 -20.15 18.82 39.52
C ARG A 491 -19.80 17.57 40.32
N ALA A 492 -20.55 16.48 40.17
CA ALA A 492 -20.30 15.23 40.87
C ALA A 492 -18.95 14.63 40.48
N LEU A 493 -18.59 14.64 39.18
CA LEU A 493 -17.29 14.18 38.67
C LEU A 493 -16.15 15.00 39.30
N ARG A 494 -16.21 16.33 39.20
CA ARG A 494 -15.17 17.21 39.75
C ARG A 494 -15.02 17.03 41.27
N ALA A 495 -16.15 16.95 42.00
CA ALA A 495 -16.13 16.70 43.44
C ALA A 495 -15.51 15.35 43.80
N SER A 496 -15.75 14.31 42.99
CA SER A 496 -15.16 12.98 43.20
C SER A 496 -13.64 12.98 43.01
N TYR A 497 -13.12 13.63 41.98
CA TYR A 497 -11.67 13.79 41.78
C TYR A 497 -11.02 14.65 42.85
N THR A 498 -11.67 15.76 43.25
CA THR A 498 -11.17 16.61 44.32
C THR A 498 -11.11 15.87 45.67
N ALA A 499 -12.14 15.06 45.99
CA ALA A 499 -12.15 14.23 47.20
C ALA A 499 -11.09 13.14 47.19
N ALA A 500 -10.74 12.58 46.01
CA ALA A 500 -9.58 11.69 45.82
C ALA A 500 -8.25 12.44 45.90
N GLY A 501 -8.26 13.77 46.03
CA GLY A 501 -7.08 14.62 46.05
C GLY A 501 -6.41 14.80 44.68
N ILE A 502 -7.12 14.47 43.61
CA ILE A 502 -6.64 14.63 42.23
C ILE A 502 -7.12 15.99 41.73
N LEU A 503 -6.18 16.87 41.47
CA LEU A 503 -6.37 18.26 41.06
C LEU A 503 -5.84 18.45 39.61
N PRO A 504 -6.00 19.63 39.00
CA PRO A 504 -5.37 19.91 37.68
C PRO A 504 -3.85 19.77 37.70
N ASP A 505 -3.19 19.90 38.86
CA ASP A 505 -1.76 19.68 38.99
C ASP A 505 -1.37 18.20 38.71
N PRO A 506 -0.55 17.93 37.66
CA PRO A 506 -0.12 16.59 37.30
C PRO A 506 0.54 15.79 38.43
N ALA A 507 1.18 16.45 39.40
CA ALA A 507 1.81 15.79 40.55
C ALA A 507 0.78 15.03 41.42
N THR A 508 -0.51 15.36 41.32
CA THR A 508 -1.58 14.70 42.07
C THR A 508 -2.20 13.51 41.33
N HIS A 509 -1.91 13.33 40.03
CA HIS A 509 -2.58 12.37 39.16
C HIS A 509 -2.24 10.92 39.46
N GLY A 510 -1.14 10.64 40.14
CA GLY A 510 -0.76 9.30 40.61
C GLY A 510 -1.52 8.78 41.82
N ARG A 511 -2.44 9.56 42.38
CA ARG A 511 -3.28 9.16 43.51
C ARG A 511 -4.35 8.15 43.09
N ARG A 512 -4.90 7.43 44.06
CA ARG A 512 -6.00 6.48 43.82
C ARG A 512 -7.19 7.20 43.17
N PRO A 513 -7.60 6.81 41.97
CA PRO A 513 -8.73 7.45 41.30
C PRO A 513 -10.05 7.15 41.98
N PRO A 514 -11.08 8.01 41.81
CA PRO A 514 -12.42 7.69 42.25
C PRO A 514 -12.97 6.47 41.48
N THR A 515 -14.03 5.90 42.02
CA THR A 515 -14.79 4.81 41.39
C THR A 515 -16.14 5.35 40.89
N LEU A 516 -16.83 4.54 40.08
CA LEU A 516 -18.19 4.89 39.65
C LEU A 516 -19.13 5.01 40.83
N ALA A 517 -18.95 4.20 41.90
CA ALA A 517 -19.75 4.28 43.11
C ALA A 517 -19.59 5.65 43.81
N ASP A 518 -18.36 6.18 43.91
CA ASP A 518 -18.09 7.50 44.49
C ASP A 518 -18.80 8.62 43.72
N VAL A 519 -18.88 8.50 42.41
CA VAL A 519 -19.57 9.47 41.53
C VAL A 519 -21.07 9.38 41.70
N VAL A 520 -21.64 8.16 41.73
CA VAL A 520 -23.10 7.94 41.88
C VAL A 520 -23.59 8.41 43.26
N GLU A 521 -22.83 8.18 44.34
CA GLU A 521 -23.14 8.68 45.68
C GLU A 521 -23.23 10.21 45.69
N ARG A 522 -22.26 10.91 45.11
CA ARG A 522 -22.24 12.37 45.01
C ARG A 522 -23.33 12.91 44.10
N LEU A 523 -23.59 12.23 43.00
CA LEU A 523 -24.64 12.58 42.07
C LEU A 523 -26.03 12.46 42.72
N ALA A 524 -26.24 11.44 43.57
CA ALA A 524 -27.48 11.30 44.34
C ALA A 524 -27.73 12.43 45.36
N ALA A 525 -26.67 13.10 45.82
CA ALA A 525 -26.75 14.26 46.69
C ALA A 525 -27.04 15.59 45.96
N GLU A 526 -26.89 15.62 44.62
CA GLU A 526 -27.23 16.79 43.80
C GLU A 526 -28.74 16.87 43.58
N PRO A 527 -29.34 18.08 43.60
CA PRO A 527 -30.80 18.25 43.48
C PRO A 527 -31.38 17.64 42.19
N GLU A 528 -30.68 17.79 41.07
CA GLU A 528 -31.12 17.29 39.76
C GLU A 528 -30.44 15.95 39.39
N GLY A 529 -29.54 15.41 40.23
CA GLY A 529 -28.72 14.23 39.97
C GLY A 529 -29.41 12.89 40.27
N GLY A 530 -30.43 12.89 41.13
CA GLY A 530 -31.08 11.68 41.62
C GLY A 530 -31.64 10.74 40.53
N PRO A 531 -32.32 11.22 39.49
CA PRO A 531 -32.77 10.38 38.37
C PRO A 531 -31.61 9.69 37.64
N LEU A 532 -30.54 10.40 37.38
CA LEU A 532 -29.33 9.87 36.74
C LEU A 532 -28.60 8.88 37.65
N ALA A 533 -28.47 9.17 38.94
CA ALA A 533 -27.87 8.26 39.92
C ALA A 533 -28.57 6.89 39.92
N ARG A 534 -29.92 6.85 39.92
CA ARG A 534 -30.70 5.62 39.84
C ARG A 534 -30.45 4.82 38.54
N ARG A 535 -30.27 5.51 37.40
CA ARG A 535 -29.95 4.81 36.12
C ARG A 535 -28.53 4.25 36.11
N LEU A 536 -27.60 4.89 36.82
CA LEU A 536 -26.22 4.43 36.93
C LEU A 536 -26.01 3.40 38.05
N GLU A 537 -26.97 3.21 38.96
CA GLU A 537 -26.84 2.34 40.14
C GLU A 537 -26.47 0.88 39.77
N ARG A 538 -27.06 0.33 38.67
CA ARG A 538 -26.76 -1.03 38.22
C ARG A 538 -25.27 -1.22 37.87
N TRP A 539 -24.59 -0.16 37.43
CA TRP A 539 -23.18 -0.15 37.04
C TRP A 539 -22.25 0.13 38.22
N ALA A 540 -22.73 0.86 39.25
CA ALA A 540 -21.92 1.32 40.35
C ALA A 540 -21.90 0.35 41.53
N THR A 541 -23.08 -0.14 41.95
CA THR A 541 -23.28 -1.00 43.13
C THR A 541 -24.15 -2.23 42.82
N GLY A 542 -24.83 -2.26 41.67
CA GLY A 542 -25.69 -3.35 41.24
C GLY A 542 -24.95 -4.49 40.56
N SER A 543 -25.68 -5.29 39.73
CA SER A 543 -25.21 -6.52 39.13
C SER A 543 -24.01 -6.35 38.16
N LEU A 544 -23.78 -5.14 37.66
CA LEU A 544 -22.71 -4.81 36.73
C LEU A 544 -21.52 -4.07 37.38
N ALA A 545 -21.56 -3.87 38.70
CA ALA A 545 -20.52 -3.13 39.41
C ALA A 545 -19.11 -3.73 39.22
N GLY A 546 -19.01 -5.07 39.14
CA GLY A 546 -17.74 -5.76 38.92
C GLY A 546 -17.00 -5.37 37.64
N LEU A 547 -17.72 -4.90 36.63
CA LEU A 547 -17.08 -4.49 35.35
C LEU A 547 -16.21 -3.21 35.51
N PHE A 548 -16.53 -2.33 36.43
CA PHE A 548 -15.92 -1.00 36.58
C PHE A 548 -15.34 -0.72 37.98
N ALA A 549 -15.24 -1.75 38.81
CA ALA A 549 -14.77 -1.65 40.21
C ALA A 549 -13.28 -1.95 40.41
N ALA A 550 -12.48 -2.01 39.34
CA ALA A 550 -11.06 -2.30 39.47
C ALA A 550 -10.34 -1.24 40.30
N SER A 551 -9.63 -1.66 41.32
CA SER A 551 -8.83 -0.78 42.19
C SER A 551 -7.42 -0.51 41.61
N VAL A 552 -6.99 -1.32 40.62
CA VAL A 552 -5.67 -1.20 39.97
C VAL A 552 -5.86 -0.81 38.51
N PRO A 553 -5.16 0.22 38.02
CA PRO A 553 -5.21 0.57 36.61
C PRO A 553 -4.60 -0.53 35.73
N LEU A 554 -5.00 -0.55 34.45
CA LEU A 554 -4.39 -1.45 33.47
C LEU A 554 -2.85 -1.25 33.40
N PRO A 555 -2.07 -2.33 33.21
CA PRO A 555 -0.62 -2.25 33.17
C PRO A 555 -0.15 -1.43 31.95
N ALA A 556 0.26 -0.20 32.23
CA ALA A 556 0.67 0.77 31.21
C ALA A 556 2.01 0.43 30.52
N ASP A 557 2.78 -0.49 31.09
CA ASP A 557 4.11 -0.91 30.62
C ASP A 557 4.09 -2.08 29.61
N ARG A 558 2.94 -2.71 29.44
CA ARG A 558 2.82 -3.89 28.59
C ARG A 558 2.84 -3.55 27.08
N ARG A 559 3.64 -4.29 26.35
CA ARG A 559 3.71 -4.17 24.89
C ARG A 559 2.46 -4.69 24.17
N VAL A 560 1.76 -5.65 24.77
CA VAL A 560 0.50 -6.19 24.25
C VAL A 560 -0.52 -6.18 25.37
N LEU A 561 -1.61 -5.46 25.16
CA LEU A 561 -2.75 -5.38 26.07
C LEU A 561 -4.04 -5.56 25.29
N VAL A 562 -4.81 -6.57 25.66
CA VAL A 562 -6.09 -6.88 25.04
C VAL A 562 -7.18 -6.87 26.11
N VAL A 563 -8.25 -6.15 25.85
CA VAL A 563 -9.46 -6.13 26.71
C VAL A 563 -10.52 -6.99 26.03
N GLY A 564 -10.81 -8.15 26.64
CA GLY A 564 -11.82 -9.09 26.20
C GLY A 564 -13.18 -8.78 26.80
N LEU A 565 -14.25 -9.00 26.01
CA LEU A 565 -15.63 -8.74 26.38
C LEU A 565 -16.52 -9.97 26.19
N ALA A 566 -15.95 -11.13 25.85
CA ALA A 566 -16.71 -12.33 25.50
C ALA A 566 -17.55 -12.89 26.67
N ALA A 567 -17.12 -12.67 27.90
CA ALA A 567 -17.87 -13.09 29.10
C ALA A 567 -19.14 -12.24 29.38
N ILE A 568 -19.30 -11.09 28.70
CA ILE A 568 -20.48 -10.25 28.85
C ILE A 568 -21.60 -10.74 27.93
N GLY A 569 -22.63 -11.37 28.47
CA GLY A 569 -23.74 -11.98 27.72
C GLY A 569 -24.70 -10.95 27.10
N ASP A 570 -24.97 -9.84 27.80
CA ASP A 570 -25.89 -8.79 27.34
C ASP A 570 -25.22 -7.90 26.26
N PRO A 571 -25.79 -7.81 25.05
CA PRO A 571 -25.22 -7.01 23.96
C PRO A 571 -25.12 -5.51 24.28
N GLU A 572 -26.11 -4.92 24.97
CA GLU A 572 -26.11 -3.48 25.32
C GLU A 572 -25.02 -3.18 26.36
N VAL A 573 -24.86 -4.07 27.32
CA VAL A 573 -23.80 -3.97 28.34
C VAL A 573 -22.42 -4.11 27.66
N ARG A 574 -22.30 -5.00 26.67
CA ARG A 574 -21.05 -5.21 25.92
C ARG A 574 -20.67 -3.96 25.11
N ASP A 575 -21.64 -3.30 24.47
CA ASP A 575 -21.39 -2.07 23.68
C ASP A 575 -20.87 -0.94 24.60
N VAL A 576 -21.44 -0.78 25.79
CA VAL A 576 -20.96 0.18 26.78
C VAL A 576 -19.57 -0.20 27.33
N ALA A 577 -19.34 -1.47 27.60
CA ALA A 577 -18.04 -1.97 28.05
C ALA A 577 -16.94 -1.79 26.98
N GLN A 578 -17.31 -1.91 25.71
CA GLN A 578 -16.41 -1.65 24.58
C GLN A 578 -16.00 -0.18 24.51
N LEU A 579 -16.95 0.74 24.70
CA LEU A 579 -16.67 2.18 24.78
C LEU A 579 -15.76 2.51 25.97
N ALA A 580 -16.02 1.92 27.14
CA ALA A 580 -15.21 2.10 28.34
C ALA A 580 -13.77 1.56 28.12
N ALA A 581 -13.62 0.37 27.55
CA ALA A 581 -12.31 -0.21 27.21
C ALA A 581 -11.54 0.69 26.25
N LEU A 582 -12.17 1.15 25.17
CA LEU A 582 -11.56 2.07 24.21
C LEU A 582 -11.11 3.38 24.87
N SER A 583 -11.90 3.92 25.76
CA SER A 583 -11.56 5.16 26.45
C SER A 583 -10.30 5.03 27.31
N VAL A 584 -10.14 3.90 27.99
CA VAL A 584 -8.93 3.62 28.79
C VAL A 584 -7.72 3.33 27.91
N LEU A 585 -7.90 2.58 26.81
CA LEU A 585 -6.82 2.35 25.84
C LEU A 585 -6.38 3.66 25.18
N TRP A 586 -7.30 4.59 24.94
CA TRP A 586 -6.97 5.90 24.40
C TRP A 586 -6.12 6.75 25.34
N ASP A 587 -6.33 6.65 26.64
CA ASP A 587 -5.44 7.28 27.62
C ASP A 587 -4.02 6.74 27.53
N LEU A 588 -3.87 5.41 27.31
CA LEU A 588 -2.57 4.77 27.07
C LEU A 588 -1.94 5.22 25.75
N VAL A 589 -2.75 5.49 24.72
CA VAL A 589 -2.25 6.05 23.47
C VAL A 589 -1.65 7.42 23.67
N ARG A 590 -2.31 8.28 24.45
CA ARG A 590 -1.86 9.66 24.72
C ARG A 590 -0.69 9.76 25.70
N ALA A 591 -0.36 8.66 26.38
CA ALA A 591 0.65 8.65 27.42
C ALA A 591 2.08 8.89 26.91
N ASP A 592 2.39 8.49 25.67
CA ASP A 592 3.70 8.64 25.06
C ASP A 592 3.61 8.65 23.53
N LEU A 593 4.75 8.88 22.83
CA LEU A 593 4.85 8.90 21.37
C LEU A 593 5.47 7.64 20.77
N SER A 594 5.55 6.52 21.51
CA SER A 594 5.96 5.25 20.94
C SER A 594 4.96 4.78 19.88
N PRO A 595 5.39 4.02 18.85
CA PRO A 595 4.46 3.54 17.84
C PRO A 595 3.46 2.53 18.45
N LYS A 596 2.16 2.73 18.16
CA LYS A 596 1.07 1.91 18.71
C LYS A 596 0.10 1.49 17.62
N LEU A 597 -0.39 0.27 17.72
CA LEU A 597 -1.54 -0.23 16.94
C LEU A 597 -2.72 -0.44 17.90
N VAL A 598 -3.81 0.27 17.64
CA VAL A 598 -5.09 0.14 18.36
C VAL A 598 -6.06 -0.63 17.47
N VAL A 599 -6.45 -1.82 17.88
CA VAL A 599 -7.39 -2.68 17.12
C VAL A 599 -8.74 -2.68 17.80
N VAL A 600 -9.78 -2.35 17.03
CA VAL A 600 -11.17 -2.37 17.46
C VAL A 600 -11.94 -3.32 16.55
N ASP A 601 -12.20 -4.51 17.05
CA ASP A 601 -13.05 -5.44 16.33
C ASP A 601 -14.53 -5.13 16.55
N GLU A 602 -15.37 -5.42 15.56
CA GLU A 602 -16.82 -5.10 15.56
C GLU A 602 -17.12 -3.63 15.86
N ALA A 603 -16.32 -2.71 15.27
CA ALA A 603 -16.36 -1.27 15.53
C ALA A 603 -17.76 -0.64 15.31
N TRP A 604 -18.57 -1.20 14.37
CA TRP A 604 -19.93 -0.74 14.08
C TRP A 604 -20.86 -0.77 15.31
N LYS A 605 -20.62 -1.69 16.27
CA LYS A 605 -21.43 -1.81 17.48
C LYS A 605 -21.29 -0.58 18.37
N VAL A 606 -20.06 -0.09 18.56
CA VAL A 606 -19.81 1.17 19.30
C VAL A 606 -20.45 2.35 18.58
N MET A 607 -20.44 2.32 17.25
CA MET A 607 -20.97 3.41 16.43
C MET A 607 -22.51 3.48 16.34
N ARG A 608 -23.22 2.48 16.85
CA ARG A 608 -24.69 2.53 16.96
C ARG A 608 -25.17 3.64 17.88
N GLN A 609 -24.36 4.03 18.85
CA GLN A 609 -24.62 5.19 19.72
C GLN A 609 -23.83 6.39 19.20
N SER A 610 -24.48 7.56 19.12
CA SER A 610 -23.83 8.76 18.62
C SER A 610 -22.56 9.14 19.40
N SER A 611 -22.58 8.97 20.73
CA SER A 611 -21.39 9.21 21.57
C SER A 611 -20.22 8.30 21.26
N GLY A 612 -20.49 7.05 20.91
CA GLY A 612 -19.47 6.09 20.48
C GLY A 612 -18.91 6.41 19.08
N ALA A 613 -19.79 6.79 18.16
CA ALA A 613 -19.40 7.19 16.80
C ALA A 613 -18.52 8.46 16.81
N ASP A 614 -18.93 9.50 17.53
CA ASP A 614 -18.14 10.72 17.75
C ASP A 614 -16.77 10.41 18.34
N PHE A 615 -16.70 9.45 19.28
CA PHE A 615 -15.46 9.06 19.92
C PHE A 615 -14.52 8.35 18.94
N ILE A 616 -15.00 7.39 18.15
CA ILE A 616 -14.18 6.70 17.15
C ILE A 616 -13.70 7.68 16.06
N GLU A 617 -14.55 8.62 15.64
CA GLU A 617 -14.13 9.66 14.69
C GLU A 617 -13.02 10.56 15.26
N GLU A 618 -13.14 10.96 16.54
CA GLU A 618 -12.11 11.72 17.24
C GLU A 618 -10.78 10.93 17.32
N LEU A 619 -10.86 9.63 17.64
CA LEU A 619 -9.70 8.73 17.63
C LEU A 619 -9.03 8.69 16.25
N ALA A 620 -9.80 8.44 15.20
CA ALA A 620 -9.30 8.34 13.84
C ALA A 620 -8.59 9.62 13.38
N ARG A 621 -9.15 10.79 13.76
CA ARG A 621 -8.57 12.11 13.44
C ARG A 621 -7.30 12.41 14.23
N SER A 622 -7.22 11.93 15.48
CA SER A 622 -6.16 12.32 16.43
C SER A 622 -5.02 11.30 16.54
N ALA A 623 -5.22 10.05 16.17
CA ALA A 623 -4.29 8.95 16.40
C ALA A 623 -2.85 9.25 15.90
N ARG A 624 -2.72 9.84 14.72
CA ARG A 624 -1.43 10.18 14.12
C ARG A 624 -0.59 11.11 14.99
N HIS A 625 -1.21 12.06 15.70
CA HIS A 625 -0.51 12.99 16.59
C HIS A 625 0.21 12.29 17.75
N TYR A 626 -0.22 11.08 18.09
CA TYR A 626 0.36 10.24 19.14
C TYR A 626 1.15 9.05 18.58
N HIS A 627 1.53 9.09 17.29
CA HIS A 627 2.19 8.00 16.59
C HIS A 627 1.42 6.68 16.75
N ALA A 628 0.11 6.76 16.72
CA ALA A 628 -0.79 5.62 16.82
C ALA A 628 -1.48 5.35 15.47
N ALA A 629 -1.76 4.09 15.23
CA ALA A 629 -2.50 3.58 14.10
C ALA A 629 -3.79 2.93 14.60
N LEU A 630 -4.93 3.46 14.20
CA LEU A 630 -6.23 2.85 14.49
C LEU A 630 -6.56 1.82 13.39
N GLN A 631 -6.99 0.63 13.80
CA GLN A 631 -7.52 -0.39 12.92
C GLN A 631 -8.93 -0.76 13.35
N LEU A 632 -9.87 -0.51 12.49
CA LEU A 632 -11.27 -0.85 12.67
C LEU A 632 -11.63 -2.06 11.83
N ALA A 633 -12.28 -3.06 12.41
CA ALA A 633 -12.83 -4.19 11.66
C ALA A 633 -14.36 -4.22 11.81
N THR A 634 -15.06 -4.48 10.72
CA THR A 634 -16.52 -4.59 10.73
C THR A 634 -17.03 -5.59 9.70
N GLN A 635 -18.12 -6.27 10.05
CA GLN A 635 -18.82 -7.19 9.14
C GLN A 635 -20.06 -6.58 8.49
N ASP A 636 -20.67 -5.61 9.12
CA ASP A 636 -21.87 -4.93 8.60
C ASP A 636 -21.48 -3.64 7.87
N ILE A 637 -21.14 -3.82 6.60
CA ILE A 637 -20.69 -2.72 5.74
C ILE A 637 -21.83 -1.78 5.40
N VAL A 638 -23.02 -2.32 5.14
CA VAL A 638 -24.14 -1.52 4.69
C VAL A 638 -24.58 -0.57 5.79
N GLU A 639 -24.70 -1.05 7.02
CA GLU A 639 -25.05 -0.23 8.18
C GLU A 639 -23.92 0.75 8.52
N PHE A 640 -22.66 0.30 8.45
CA PHE A 640 -21.50 1.16 8.70
C PHE A 640 -21.43 2.35 7.74
N LEU A 641 -21.58 2.11 6.43
CA LEU A 641 -21.49 3.16 5.40
C LEU A 641 -22.74 4.07 5.36
N ARG A 642 -23.90 3.61 5.87
CA ARG A 642 -25.10 4.45 6.03
C ARG A 642 -24.96 5.46 7.17
N SER A 643 -24.09 5.19 8.13
CA SER A 643 -23.80 6.11 9.21
C SER A 643 -23.07 7.35 8.66
N PRO A 644 -23.46 8.58 9.03
CA PRO A 644 -22.73 9.78 8.62
C PRO A 644 -21.29 9.80 9.10
N PHE A 645 -20.97 9.06 10.15
CA PHE A 645 -19.61 8.90 10.68
C PHE A 645 -18.80 7.85 9.89
N GLY A 646 -19.45 6.82 9.33
CA GLY A 646 -18.77 5.74 8.61
C GLY A 646 -17.98 6.26 7.41
N GLU A 647 -18.60 7.10 6.60
CA GLU A 647 -17.94 7.75 5.47
C GLU A 647 -16.74 8.61 5.90
N ALA A 648 -16.92 9.42 6.96
CA ALA A 648 -15.85 10.27 7.48
C ALA A 648 -14.66 9.46 7.99
N ILE A 649 -14.91 8.33 8.66
CA ILE A 649 -13.88 7.43 9.17
C ILE A 649 -13.13 6.74 8.02
N VAL A 650 -13.83 6.21 7.02
CA VAL A 650 -13.19 5.56 5.85
C VAL A 650 -12.26 6.52 5.12
N LYS A 651 -12.67 7.79 4.95
CA LYS A 651 -11.84 8.83 4.34
C LYS A 651 -10.57 9.16 5.15
N GLN A 652 -10.55 8.84 6.43
CA GLN A 652 -9.38 9.02 7.30
C GLN A 652 -8.48 7.77 7.36
N CYS A 653 -8.80 6.72 6.60
CA CYS A 653 -8.01 5.51 6.52
C CYS A 653 -7.27 5.44 5.19
N ASP A 654 -5.94 5.51 5.20
CA ASP A 654 -5.14 5.28 3.99
C ASP A 654 -5.11 3.79 3.63
N LEU A 655 -5.13 2.90 4.62
CA LEU A 655 -5.20 1.47 4.41
C LEU A 655 -6.66 1.00 4.51
N ARG A 656 -7.19 0.41 3.41
CA ARG A 656 -8.55 -0.14 3.37
C ARG A 656 -8.50 -1.56 2.81
N VAL A 657 -9.01 -2.49 3.58
CA VAL A 657 -9.00 -3.93 3.26
C VAL A 657 -10.44 -4.37 3.04
N LEU A 658 -10.76 -4.74 1.80
CA LEU A 658 -12.07 -5.24 1.41
C LEU A 658 -11.95 -6.75 1.18
N LEU A 659 -12.40 -7.55 2.14
CA LEU A 659 -12.46 -9.01 2.04
C LEU A 659 -13.79 -9.45 1.43
N GLY A 660 -14.01 -10.74 1.30
CA GLY A 660 -15.20 -11.32 0.69
C GLY A 660 -16.52 -10.73 1.20
N GLN A 661 -17.50 -10.54 0.28
CA GLN A 661 -18.76 -9.85 0.52
C GLN A 661 -19.98 -10.60 0.02
N THR A 662 -21.17 -10.28 0.59
CA THR A 662 -22.45 -10.59 -0.09
C THR A 662 -22.58 -9.75 -1.36
N PRO A 663 -23.43 -10.15 -2.32
CA PRO A 663 -23.76 -9.32 -3.45
C PRO A 663 -24.22 -7.90 -3.07
N GLU A 664 -25.04 -7.78 -2.02
CA GLU A 664 -25.53 -6.49 -1.51
C GLU A 664 -24.42 -5.65 -0.89
N GLY A 665 -23.54 -6.27 -0.08
CA GLY A 665 -22.36 -5.60 0.48
C GLY A 665 -21.39 -5.15 -0.59
N ALA A 666 -21.15 -5.97 -1.61
CA ALA A 666 -20.33 -5.62 -2.76
C ALA A 666 -20.92 -4.43 -3.55
N ASP A 667 -22.25 -4.39 -3.72
CA ASP A 667 -22.92 -3.25 -4.38
C ASP A 667 -22.79 -1.95 -3.58
N ALA A 668 -22.80 -2.02 -2.26
CA ALA A 668 -22.53 -0.87 -1.40
C ALA A 668 -21.10 -0.38 -1.56
N LEU A 669 -20.11 -1.30 -1.60
CA LEU A 669 -18.71 -0.98 -1.82
C LEU A 669 -18.45 -0.41 -3.21
N VAL A 670 -19.09 -0.95 -4.26
CA VAL A 670 -19.01 -0.40 -5.63
C VAL A 670 -19.38 1.07 -5.65
N ARG A 671 -20.52 1.43 -5.03
CA ARG A 671 -20.97 2.83 -4.96
C ARG A 671 -20.07 3.74 -4.14
N PHE A 672 -19.45 3.20 -3.10
CA PHE A 672 -18.66 4.01 -2.17
C PHE A 672 -17.19 4.18 -2.63
N PHE A 673 -16.59 3.14 -3.19
CA PHE A 673 -15.18 3.11 -3.63
C PHE A 673 -15.02 3.21 -5.15
N ASP A 674 -16.13 3.37 -5.89
CA ASP A 674 -16.16 3.43 -7.35
C ASP A 674 -15.47 2.20 -7.99
N LEU A 675 -15.83 1.00 -7.50
CA LEU A 675 -15.22 -0.24 -7.96
C LEU A 675 -15.76 -0.65 -9.33
N THR A 676 -14.90 -1.28 -10.11
CA THR A 676 -15.24 -1.86 -11.40
C THR A 676 -16.07 -3.15 -11.25
N GLN A 677 -16.76 -3.57 -12.32
CA GLN A 677 -17.51 -4.84 -12.32
C GLN A 677 -16.66 -6.10 -12.13
N PRO A 678 -15.41 -6.19 -12.63
CA PRO A 678 -14.49 -7.26 -12.28
C PRO A 678 -14.16 -7.31 -10.79
N GLU A 679 -13.91 -6.17 -10.15
CA GLU A 679 -13.61 -6.09 -8.71
C GLU A 679 -14.80 -6.46 -7.86
N ARG A 680 -16.00 -6.02 -8.22
CA ARG A 680 -17.24 -6.46 -7.60
C ARG A 680 -17.35 -8.00 -7.61
N ARG A 681 -17.13 -8.61 -8.79
CA ARG A 681 -17.15 -10.07 -8.92
C ARG A 681 -16.06 -10.74 -8.07
N ALA A 682 -14.87 -10.16 -8.03
CA ALA A 682 -13.77 -10.67 -7.20
C ALA A 682 -14.15 -10.69 -5.72
N LEU A 683 -14.82 -9.63 -5.20
CA LEU A 683 -15.28 -9.59 -3.80
C LEU A 683 -16.39 -10.59 -3.51
N VAL A 684 -17.34 -10.80 -4.43
CA VAL A 684 -18.46 -11.77 -4.23
C VAL A 684 -17.96 -13.20 -4.24
N HIS A 685 -16.95 -13.53 -5.03
CA HIS A 685 -16.39 -14.88 -5.17
C HIS A 685 -15.09 -15.09 -4.39
N ALA A 686 -14.70 -14.14 -3.55
CA ALA A 686 -13.47 -14.19 -2.75
C ALA A 686 -13.48 -15.37 -1.78
N ARG A 687 -12.39 -16.11 -1.75
CA ARG A 687 -12.13 -17.12 -0.71
C ARG A 687 -11.71 -16.43 0.59
N PRO A 688 -11.77 -17.12 1.75
CA PRO A 688 -11.26 -16.57 2.99
C PRO A 688 -9.81 -16.06 2.84
N GLY A 689 -9.56 -14.79 3.17
CA GLY A 689 -8.28 -14.13 3.01
C GLY A 689 -8.09 -13.40 1.68
N GLU A 690 -8.94 -13.64 0.68
CA GLU A 690 -8.89 -12.92 -0.60
C GLU A 690 -9.71 -11.63 -0.57
N GLY A 691 -9.25 -10.62 -1.32
CA GLY A 691 -9.95 -9.34 -1.40
C GLY A 691 -9.20 -8.27 -2.17
N LEU A 692 -9.53 -7.02 -1.88
CA LEU A 692 -8.87 -5.83 -2.40
C LEU A 692 -8.17 -5.08 -1.26
N LEU A 693 -6.94 -4.66 -1.48
CA LEU A 693 -6.14 -3.89 -0.54
C LEU A 693 -5.85 -2.52 -1.14
N PHE A 694 -6.35 -1.47 -0.50
CA PHE A 694 -6.13 -0.08 -0.87
C PHE A 694 -5.07 0.56 0.02
N VAL A 695 -4.19 1.33 -0.58
CA VAL A 695 -3.15 2.12 0.11
C VAL A 695 -3.13 3.52 -0.53
N GLY A 696 -3.67 4.50 0.17
CA GLY A 696 -3.90 5.81 -0.41
C GLY A 696 -4.77 5.74 -1.66
N ARG A 697 -4.21 6.08 -2.83
CA ARG A 697 -4.89 6.00 -4.13
C ARG A 697 -4.67 4.68 -4.88
N SER A 698 -3.67 3.90 -4.48
CA SER A 698 -3.34 2.64 -5.13
C SER A 698 -4.06 1.48 -4.47
N HIS A 699 -4.52 0.48 -5.25
CA HIS A 699 -5.05 -0.74 -4.68
C HIS A 699 -4.68 -1.96 -5.53
N THR A 700 -4.81 -3.15 -4.95
CA THR A 700 -4.50 -4.41 -5.61
C THR A 700 -5.40 -5.54 -5.12
N ALA A 701 -5.70 -6.48 -6.01
CA ALA A 701 -6.28 -7.76 -5.59
C ALA A 701 -5.22 -8.55 -4.83
N PHE A 702 -5.53 -8.99 -3.61
CA PHE A 702 -4.58 -9.63 -2.72
C PHE A 702 -5.15 -10.88 -2.05
N GLU A 703 -4.24 -11.67 -1.50
CA GLU A 703 -4.54 -12.77 -0.59
C GLU A 703 -3.72 -12.58 0.69
N ALA A 704 -4.40 -12.48 1.81
CA ALA A 704 -3.78 -12.47 3.13
C ALA A 704 -3.15 -13.84 3.40
N VAL A 705 -1.84 -13.87 3.64
CA VAL A 705 -1.10 -15.12 3.91
C VAL A 705 -0.57 -15.10 5.33
N VAL A 706 -0.65 -16.22 6.01
CA VAL A 706 -0.18 -16.38 7.39
C VAL A 706 0.74 -17.59 7.50
N SER A 707 1.76 -17.49 8.36
CA SER A 707 2.61 -18.63 8.70
C SER A 707 1.82 -19.68 9.50
N ARG A 708 2.30 -20.92 9.53
CA ARG A 708 1.71 -21.98 10.37
C ARG A 708 1.63 -21.56 11.83
N ARG A 709 2.61 -20.81 12.33
CA ARG A 709 2.63 -20.28 13.69
C ARG A 709 1.54 -19.23 13.92
N GLU A 710 1.39 -18.29 12.99
CA GLU A 710 0.31 -17.29 13.06
C GLU A 710 -1.07 -17.98 12.98
N TYR A 711 -1.25 -18.93 12.08
CA TYR A 711 -2.47 -19.71 11.98
C TYR A 711 -2.83 -20.40 13.30
N ALA A 712 -1.86 -21.06 13.94
CA ALA A 712 -2.07 -21.73 15.22
C ALA A 712 -2.49 -20.76 16.35
N MET A 713 -2.01 -19.52 16.34
CA MET A 713 -2.39 -18.50 17.33
C MET A 713 -3.75 -17.85 17.05
N LEU A 714 -4.19 -17.83 15.79
CA LEU A 714 -5.30 -17.00 15.33
C LEU A 714 -6.53 -17.78 14.84
N THR A 715 -6.41 -19.11 14.57
CA THR A 715 -7.56 -19.88 14.11
C THR A 715 -8.68 -19.87 15.14
N THR A 716 -9.89 -19.58 14.69
CA THR A 716 -11.12 -19.64 15.48
C THR A 716 -11.99 -20.85 15.11
N ARG A 717 -11.50 -21.71 14.18
CA ARG A 717 -12.23 -22.89 13.73
C ARG A 717 -12.28 -23.94 14.83
N PRO A 718 -13.48 -24.42 15.24
CA PRO A 718 -13.60 -25.40 16.32
C PRO A 718 -12.81 -26.69 16.07
N ALA A 719 -12.81 -27.19 14.83
CA ALA A 719 -12.07 -28.40 14.47
C ALA A 719 -10.56 -28.27 14.71
N ASP A 720 -9.97 -27.12 14.35
CA ASP A 720 -8.54 -26.87 14.55
C ASP A 720 -8.20 -26.71 16.04
N LEU A 721 -9.12 -26.11 16.82
CA LEU A 721 -8.97 -25.95 18.26
C LEU A 721 -8.96 -27.29 18.98
N VAL A 722 -9.86 -28.20 18.59
CA VAL A 722 -9.91 -29.58 19.13
C VAL A 722 -8.64 -30.34 18.78
N ALA A 723 -8.18 -30.27 17.53
CA ALA A 723 -6.94 -30.92 17.09
C ALA A 723 -5.70 -30.39 17.86
N GLN A 724 -5.62 -29.08 18.07
CA GLN A 724 -4.52 -28.48 18.87
C GLN A 724 -4.57 -28.87 20.34
N SER A 725 -5.76 -29.07 20.92
CA SER A 725 -5.90 -29.51 22.31
C SER A 725 -5.48 -30.98 22.49
N GLN A 726 -5.78 -31.84 21.53
CA GLN A 726 -5.40 -33.24 21.53
C GLN A 726 -3.87 -33.41 21.45
N LEU A 727 -3.20 -32.67 20.57
CA LEU A 727 -1.72 -32.67 20.45
C LEU A 727 -0.99 -32.20 21.72
N LYS A 728 -1.62 -31.38 22.56
CA LYS A 728 -1.07 -30.97 23.85
C LYS A 728 -1.26 -32.01 24.96
N CYS A 729 -2.16 -32.97 24.79
CA CYS A 729 -2.46 -34.01 25.77
C CYS A 729 -1.67 -35.32 25.50
N GLU A 730 -0.98 -35.45 24.36
CA GLU A 730 -0.06 -36.57 24.16
C GLU A 730 1.21 -36.32 25.00
N PRO A 731 1.59 -37.21 25.91
CA PRO A 731 2.85 -37.08 26.66
C PRO A 731 4.00 -37.14 25.68
N PRO A 732 5.11 -36.40 25.94
CA PRO A 732 6.28 -36.47 25.09
C PRO A 732 6.76 -37.93 25.04
N ASP A 733 6.79 -38.48 23.80
CA ASP A 733 7.30 -39.83 23.56
C ASP A 733 8.66 -39.97 24.25
N SER A 734 8.71 -40.90 25.20
CA SER A 734 9.93 -41.35 25.82
C SER A 734 10.71 -42.18 24.81
N SER A 735 11.59 -41.54 24.06
CA SER A 735 12.66 -42.19 23.31
C SER A 735 13.92 -41.32 23.31
#